data_c3b093c78f731477185799d54bc4727b
#
_entry.id   c3b093c78f731477185799d54bc4727b
#
_cell.length_a   1.000
_cell.length_b   1.000
_cell.length_c   1.000
_cell.angle_alpha   90.00
_cell.angle_beta   90.00
_cell.angle_gamma   90.00
#
_symmetry.space_group_name_H-M   'P 1'
#
loop_
_entity.id
_entity.type
_entity.pdbx_description
1 polymer ?
#
loop_
_entity_poly.entity_id
_entity_poly.type
_entity_poly.pdbx_seq_one_letter_code
_entity_poly.pdbx_strand_id
1 'polypeptide(L)'
;MFGLFEKKKEAEVSLADRIAAKPIAVSSVRKNESGHARVPFAALGSVGAGDMKSAYLSRSELTAEHLRELYDVPGGPAIVLGFVSSDLPMAEIARTVQAASPPDVQLLLVSSCGELTHTQGTRSYYMDAKDGRAKVLLQVYSKRMIAQTHMMTIPLHNEDIQRGTVELPPDERVKKIREDVDTQRVPFPVRFDNTFAFVYVDGVTACESFVLKALYDSEFLPCPYIGGSASGALDFSHTYIYNGRQVLENHAVVLVVRLADDYRYSIFKSQAAESTGDKWTIIGSDATLRTVDTVADAEGHPVPFADVLMEHLHVSDVNALSNALAGYTFASHVGKQYFIRSLQKFDAAEKRFHFYCDITAGEEIFLMRRENFIQTLKDEYAAYAKGKPTPIGAVLNDCILRRLTFAAELAGADLFDGMPIAGFSAFGEIAGLHINETLTAIFFYQLSGGTFNDSYMDRFPSKYALYQKSYLEHEISRRAIIANLREGIIREFDSYRRQMSGLSDVMEHVTKSVESVSGLVSQMSDGIGDQGDMTKELLARNALITPKLEHLTESTKKIEQVMHMITEISAQINLLALNAAIEAARAGEMGRGFAVVAGEVRKLSENTRERLEASDEAIRELLHDVNEIDQMLAQNQEFDTKVEDFEQGFDGHLTDMKASLLSGVGAIQKSSGSLEKAAALGSSLSKRLEELDAVIRSIR
;
A
#
# COMPACT_ATOMS: atom_id res chain seq x y z
N MET A 1 5.61 1.32 -15.67
CA MET A 1 4.17 1.09 -15.88
C MET A 1 3.69 1.62 -17.24
N PHE A 2 4.05 2.81 -17.66
CA PHE A 2 3.60 3.41 -18.94
C PHE A 2 4.20 2.79 -20.20
N GLY A 3 5.44 2.34 -20.21
CA GLY A 3 6.07 1.75 -21.40
C GLY A 3 5.59 0.34 -21.79
N LEU A 4 4.87 -0.37 -20.91
CA LEU A 4 4.25 -1.66 -21.20
C LEU A 4 2.86 -1.55 -21.87
N PHE A 5 2.24 -0.36 -21.79
CA PHE A 5 0.91 -0.11 -22.36
C PHE A 5 0.94 0.20 -23.88
N GLU A 6 2.06 0.69 -24.43
CA GLU A 6 2.12 1.06 -25.84
C GLU A 6 2.36 -0.12 -26.82
N LYS A 7 2.82 -1.28 -26.36
CA LYS A 7 3.22 -2.40 -27.23
C LYS A 7 2.21 -3.54 -27.44
N LYS A 8 1.03 -3.50 -26.79
CA LYS A 8 -0.03 -4.49 -27.05
C LYS A 8 -1.38 -3.81 -27.24
N LYS A 9 -1.63 -3.25 -28.44
CA LYS A 9 -2.92 -2.70 -28.87
C LYS A 9 -3.85 -3.75 -29.48
N GLU A 10 -3.70 -5.03 -29.16
CA GLU A 10 -4.64 -6.07 -29.58
C GLU A 10 -4.93 -7.03 -28.45
N ALA A 11 -6.21 -7.03 -28.02
CA ALA A 11 -6.90 -8.06 -27.25
C ALA A 11 -6.48 -8.31 -25.79
N GLU A 12 -6.73 -7.31 -24.89
CA GLU A 12 -7.19 -7.64 -23.54
C GLU A 12 -7.88 -6.42 -22.93
N VAL A 13 -9.20 -6.49 -22.84
CA VAL A 13 -10.04 -5.42 -22.24
C VAL A 13 -9.92 -5.51 -20.73
N SER A 14 -9.37 -4.48 -20.07
CA SER A 14 -9.27 -4.41 -18.61
C SER A 14 -10.68 -4.43 -17.97
N LEU A 15 -10.78 -4.77 -16.68
CA LEU A 15 -12.05 -4.70 -15.94
C LEU A 15 -12.68 -3.29 -16.05
N ALA A 16 -11.87 -2.25 -16.03
CA ALA A 16 -12.30 -0.87 -16.23
C ALA A 16 -12.91 -0.64 -17.62
N ASP A 17 -12.33 -1.21 -18.67
CA ASP A 17 -12.85 -1.11 -20.05
C ASP A 17 -14.16 -1.87 -20.23
N ARG A 18 -14.34 -3.02 -19.56
CA ARG A 18 -15.60 -3.78 -19.56
C ARG A 18 -16.72 -3.05 -18.84
N ILE A 19 -16.41 -2.30 -17.79
CA ILE A 19 -17.37 -1.50 -17.03
C ILE A 19 -17.72 -0.21 -17.78
N ALA A 20 -16.76 0.43 -18.45
CA ALA A 20 -16.97 1.64 -19.25
C ALA A 20 -17.79 1.40 -20.55
N ALA A 21 -17.84 0.17 -21.07
CA ALA A 21 -18.51 -0.17 -22.32
C ALA A 21 -20.04 -0.35 -22.22
N LYS A 22 -20.67 -0.22 -21.05
CA LYS A 22 -22.14 -0.26 -20.91
C LYS A 22 -22.73 1.15 -20.94
N PRO A 23 -23.52 1.54 -21.98
CA PRO A 23 -24.16 2.85 -22.01
C PRO A 23 -25.25 2.93 -20.93
N ILE A 24 -25.17 3.91 -20.06
CA ILE A 24 -26.22 4.26 -19.10
C ILE A 24 -27.25 5.11 -19.88
N ALA A 25 -28.49 4.64 -19.94
CA ALA A 25 -29.57 5.39 -20.54
C ALA A 25 -29.91 6.63 -19.69
N VAL A 26 -29.65 7.82 -20.23
CA VAL A 26 -30.00 9.10 -19.60
C VAL A 26 -31.38 9.53 -20.07
N SER A 27 -32.29 9.73 -19.12
CA SER A 27 -33.59 10.37 -19.39
C SER A 27 -33.36 11.83 -19.72
N SER A 28 -33.88 12.24 -20.89
CA SER A 28 -33.80 13.59 -21.43
C SER A 28 -34.55 14.61 -20.56
N VAL A 29 -33.81 15.55 -19.95
CA VAL A 29 -34.37 16.79 -19.42
C VAL A 29 -34.30 17.87 -20.52
N ARG A 30 -35.42 18.50 -20.78
CA ARG A 30 -35.63 19.51 -21.83
C ARG A 30 -34.71 20.73 -21.59
N LYS A 31 -34.08 21.18 -22.68
CA LYS A 31 -33.41 22.50 -22.76
C LYS A 31 -34.46 23.61 -22.62
N ASN A 32 -34.21 24.54 -21.71
CA ASN A 32 -34.75 25.89 -21.79
C ASN A 32 -33.59 26.86 -21.94
N GLU A 33 -33.46 27.44 -23.12
CA GLU A 33 -32.64 28.61 -23.36
C GLU A 33 -33.44 29.85 -22.93
N SER A 34 -32.88 30.64 -22.02
CA SER A 34 -32.90 32.12 -22.03
C SER A 34 -32.65 32.71 -20.63
N GLY A 35 -31.77 33.69 -20.61
CA GLY A 35 -31.63 34.66 -19.52
C GLY A 35 -30.68 34.20 -18.42
N HIS A 36 -29.55 34.93 -18.27
CA HIS A 36 -28.66 34.82 -17.09
C HIS A 36 -29.40 35.26 -15.83
N ALA A 37 -30.30 34.43 -15.31
CA ALA A 37 -30.77 34.58 -13.96
C ALA A 37 -29.62 34.24 -13.01
N ARG A 38 -29.23 35.19 -12.14
CA ARG A 38 -28.32 34.93 -11.03
C ARG A 38 -28.79 33.69 -10.26
N VAL A 39 -28.01 32.62 -10.30
CA VAL A 39 -28.27 31.45 -9.46
C VAL A 39 -27.89 31.85 -8.04
N PRO A 40 -28.83 31.85 -7.07
CA PRO A 40 -28.48 32.18 -5.69
C PRO A 40 -27.39 31.21 -5.18
N PHE A 41 -26.43 31.68 -4.40
CA PHE A 41 -25.36 30.84 -3.83
C PHE A 41 -25.91 29.60 -3.11
N ALA A 42 -27.03 29.73 -2.39
CA ALA A 42 -27.74 28.62 -1.76
C ALA A 42 -28.19 27.52 -2.75
N ALA A 43 -28.35 27.82 -4.06
CA ALA A 43 -28.69 26.86 -5.09
C ALA A 43 -27.46 26.15 -5.69
N LEU A 44 -26.25 26.64 -5.39
CA LEU A 44 -24.98 26.09 -5.87
C LEU A 44 -24.45 24.94 -4.99
N GLY A 45 -25.27 24.42 -4.08
CA GLY A 45 -24.91 23.29 -3.22
C GLY A 45 -24.22 23.69 -1.90
N SER A 46 -24.28 24.97 -1.48
CA SER A 46 -23.79 25.34 -0.17
C SER A 46 -24.76 24.87 0.91
N VAL A 47 -24.36 23.87 1.65
CA VAL A 47 -25.05 23.42 2.85
C VAL A 47 -24.22 23.89 4.06
N GLY A 48 -24.86 24.49 5.05
CA GLY A 48 -24.23 24.87 6.30
C GLY A 48 -24.14 26.38 6.54
N ALA A 49 -24.66 26.81 7.67
CA ALA A 49 -24.59 28.18 8.20
C ALA A 49 -23.61 28.26 9.38
N GLY A 50 -22.53 27.46 9.36
CA GLY A 50 -21.65 27.27 10.49
C GLY A 50 -20.17 27.35 10.14
N ASP A 51 -19.40 26.57 10.84
CA ASP A 51 -17.94 26.54 10.76
C ASP A 51 -17.43 25.85 9.49
N MET A 52 -18.29 25.13 8.80
CA MET A 52 -17.99 24.47 7.53
C MET A 52 -19.03 24.86 6.48
N LYS A 53 -18.57 25.17 5.28
CA LYS A 53 -19.40 25.37 4.09
C LYS A 53 -18.80 24.64 2.91
N SER A 54 -19.63 24.11 2.02
CA SER A 54 -19.17 23.54 0.74
C SER A 54 -19.92 24.18 -0.42
N ALA A 55 -19.26 24.30 -1.58
CA ALA A 55 -19.86 24.81 -2.81
C ALA A 55 -19.36 24.01 -4.01
N TYR A 56 -20.27 23.66 -4.92
CA TYR A 56 -19.97 22.92 -6.15
C TYR A 56 -20.20 23.83 -7.36
N LEU A 57 -19.10 24.43 -7.86
CA LEU A 57 -19.08 25.55 -8.78
C LEU A 57 -18.60 25.14 -10.15
N SER A 58 -19.28 25.55 -11.21
CA SER A 58 -18.72 25.52 -12.55
C SER A 58 -17.62 26.58 -12.70
N ARG A 59 -16.79 26.49 -13.73
CA ARG A 59 -15.75 27.49 -14.04
C ARG A 59 -16.30 28.91 -14.14
N SER A 60 -17.50 29.12 -14.69
CA SER A 60 -18.16 30.41 -14.79
C SER A 60 -18.74 30.93 -13.47
N GLU A 61 -19.06 30.03 -12.54
CA GLU A 61 -19.57 30.36 -11.20
C GLU A 61 -18.43 30.59 -10.20
N LEU A 62 -17.20 30.25 -10.54
CA LEU A 62 -16.02 30.45 -9.68
C LEU A 62 -15.60 31.92 -9.69
N THR A 63 -16.43 32.79 -9.13
CA THR A 63 -16.26 34.24 -9.08
C THR A 63 -15.78 34.71 -7.70
N ALA A 64 -15.14 35.87 -7.65
CA ALA A 64 -14.73 36.48 -6.37
C ALA A 64 -15.94 36.79 -5.44
N GLU A 65 -17.13 36.98 -5.98
CA GLU A 65 -18.37 37.19 -5.21
C GLU A 65 -18.79 35.88 -4.53
N HIS A 66 -18.95 34.79 -5.29
CA HIS A 66 -19.29 33.48 -4.74
C HIS A 66 -18.25 32.96 -3.75
N LEU A 67 -16.96 33.20 -4.01
CA LEU A 67 -15.91 32.80 -3.08
C LEU A 67 -15.98 33.63 -1.78
N ARG A 68 -16.33 34.92 -1.83
CA ARG A 68 -16.55 35.73 -0.61
C ARG A 68 -17.72 35.22 0.22
N GLU A 69 -18.83 34.81 -0.43
CA GLU A 69 -19.98 34.22 0.26
C GLU A 69 -19.62 32.85 0.88
N LEU A 70 -18.82 32.05 0.18
CA LEU A 70 -18.30 30.79 0.71
C LEU A 70 -17.38 31.01 1.92
N TYR A 71 -16.55 32.04 1.87
CA TYR A 71 -15.59 32.39 2.93
C TYR A 71 -16.21 33.13 4.13
N ASP A 72 -17.48 33.46 4.06
CA ASP A 72 -18.24 34.03 5.16
C ASP A 72 -18.56 32.93 6.20
N VAL A 73 -17.53 32.53 6.95
CA VAL A 73 -17.58 31.58 8.06
C VAL A 73 -17.07 32.25 9.35
N PRO A 74 -17.41 31.74 10.53
CA PRO A 74 -17.04 32.36 11.81
C PRO A 74 -15.52 32.58 11.96
N GLY A 75 -15.10 33.84 12.09
CA GLY A 75 -13.68 34.23 12.18
C GLY A 75 -12.94 34.24 10.84
N GLY A 76 -13.61 33.98 9.73
CA GLY A 76 -13.04 33.82 8.39
C GLY A 76 -12.49 32.40 8.13
N PRO A 77 -12.06 32.17 6.89
CA PRO A 77 -11.55 30.85 6.49
C PRO A 77 -10.15 30.58 7.06
N ALA A 78 -9.92 29.37 7.57
CA ALA A 78 -8.60 28.85 7.95
C ALA A 78 -8.05 27.89 6.90
N ILE A 79 -8.92 27.02 6.38
CA ILE A 79 -8.59 26.07 5.33
C ILE A 79 -9.61 26.19 4.20
N VAL A 80 -9.15 26.09 2.96
CA VAL A 80 -9.96 25.80 1.78
C VAL A 80 -9.42 24.49 1.20
N LEU A 81 -10.21 23.43 1.30
CA LEU A 81 -9.96 22.15 0.65
C LEU A 81 -10.82 22.08 -0.60
N GLY A 82 -10.23 21.74 -1.74
CA GLY A 82 -10.96 21.65 -2.99
C GLY A 82 -10.65 20.39 -3.80
N PHE A 83 -11.68 19.92 -4.51
CA PHE A 83 -11.57 18.84 -5.47
C PHE A 83 -11.94 19.40 -6.86
N VAL A 84 -10.99 19.27 -7.78
CA VAL A 84 -11.06 19.90 -9.10
C VAL A 84 -11.22 18.80 -10.15
N SER A 85 -12.32 18.82 -10.89
CA SER A 85 -12.53 17.88 -11.99
C SER A 85 -11.32 17.85 -12.92
N SER A 86 -10.87 16.66 -13.31
CA SER A 86 -9.72 16.47 -14.22
C SER A 86 -9.84 17.15 -15.57
N ASP A 87 -11.09 17.47 -16.00
CA ASP A 87 -11.37 18.22 -17.23
C ASP A 87 -11.09 19.73 -17.11
N LEU A 88 -10.78 20.22 -15.92
CA LEU A 88 -10.48 21.64 -15.68
C LEU A 88 -8.96 21.87 -15.52
N PRO A 89 -8.45 23.01 -16.03
CA PRO A 89 -7.04 23.35 -15.89
C PRO A 89 -6.71 23.73 -14.44
N MET A 90 -6.12 22.80 -13.68
CA MET A 90 -5.78 22.98 -12.26
C MET A 90 -5.07 24.31 -11.97
N ALA A 91 -4.09 24.70 -12.77
CA ALA A 91 -3.32 25.92 -12.55
C ALA A 91 -4.15 27.21 -12.68
N GLU A 92 -5.21 27.22 -13.49
CA GLU A 92 -6.11 28.35 -13.63
C GLU A 92 -7.08 28.42 -12.45
N ILE A 93 -7.68 27.29 -12.09
CA ILE A 93 -8.56 27.17 -10.93
C ILE A 93 -7.83 27.58 -9.66
N ALA A 94 -6.62 27.06 -9.45
CA ALA A 94 -5.78 27.40 -8.31
C ALA A 94 -5.50 28.91 -8.21
N ARG A 95 -5.15 29.57 -9.33
CA ARG A 95 -4.94 31.04 -9.36
C ARG A 95 -6.22 31.81 -9.00
N THR A 96 -7.36 31.38 -9.51
CA THR A 96 -8.65 32.04 -9.23
C THR A 96 -9.03 31.94 -7.76
N VAL A 97 -8.92 30.73 -7.18
CA VAL A 97 -9.22 30.50 -5.76
C VAL A 97 -8.22 31.23 -4.87
N GLN A 98 -6.91 31.17 -5.20
CA GLN A 98 -5.85 31.84 -4.45
C GLN A 98 -6.03 33.36 -4.43
N ALA A 99 -6.38 33.96 -5.56
CA ALA A 99 -6.57 35.42 -5.65
C ALA A 99 -7.74 35.94 -4.82
N ALA A 100 -8.74 35.09 -4.56
CA ALA A 100 -9.89 35.43 -3.71
C ALA A 100 -9.69 35.03 -2.24
N SER A 101 -8.67 34.22 -1.94
CA SER A 101 -8.42 33.72 -0.58
C SER A 101 -7.60 34.72 0.23
N PRO A 102 -7.92 34.93 1.52
CA PRO A 102 -7.05 35.65 2.45
C PRO A 102 -5.65 35.02 2.49
N PRO A 103 -4.59 35.83 2.71
CA PRO A 103 -3.19 35.36 2.59
C PRO A 103 -2.78 34.32 3.64
N ASP A 104 -3.51 34.24 4.74
CA ASP A 104 -3.26 33.33 5.86
C ASP A 104 -4.06 32.01 5.78
N VAL A 105 -4.83 31.82 4.70
CA VAL A 105 -5.62 30.60 4.47
C VAL A 105 -4.73 29.50 3.93
N GLN A 106 -4.88 28.30 4.51
CA GLN A 106 -4.30 27.08 3.93
C GLN A 106 -5.16 26.61 2.75
N LEU A 107 -4.61 26.67 1.56
CA LEU A 107 -5.30 26.25 0.33
C LEU A 107 -4.71 24.92 -0.16
N LEU A 108 -5.56 23.91 -0.29
CA LEU A 108 -5.21 22.59 -0.81
C LEU A 108 -6.25 22.19 -1.84
N LEU A 109 -5.83 22.00 -3.11
CA LEU A 109 -6.70 21.51 -4.16
C LEU A 109 -6.13 20.18 -4.70
N VAL A 110 -7.02 19.24 -4.96
CA VAL A 110 -6.70 17.89 -5.45
C VAL A 110 -7.48 17.62 -6.73
N SER A 111 -6.85 17.08 -7.75
CA SER A 111 -7.54 16.67 -8.97
C SER A 111 -8.45 15.46 -8.69
N SER A 112 -9.58 15.41 -9.40
CA SER A 112 -10.66 14.46 -9.15
C SER A 112 -11.21 13.89 -10.46
N CYS A 113 -11.50 12.59 -10.47
CA CYS A 113 -12.27 11.93 -11.54
C CYS A 113 -13.77 11.83 -11.24
N GLY A 114 -14.26 12.49 -10.18
CA GLY A 114 -15.65 12.58 -9.80
C GLY A 114 -15.82 13.05 -8.37
N GLU A 115 -16.60 14.10 -8.17
CA GLU A 115 -16.79 14.74 -6.88
C GLU A 115 -17.94 14.06 -6.09
N LEU A 116 -17.89 14.23 -4.77
CA LEU A 116 -18.88 13.73 -3.80
C LEU A 116 -19.40 14.88 -2.98
N THR A 117 -20.66 15.27 -3.23
CA THR A 117 -21.33 16.35 -2.51
C THR A 117 -22.85 16.28 -2.72
N HIS A 118 -23.60 17.07 -1.96
CA HIS A 118 -25.02 17.29 -2.23
C HIS A 118 -25.24 18.59 -2.99
N THR A 119 -26.14 18.56 -3.96
CA THR A 119 -26.66 19.74 -4.63
C THR A 119 -28.19 19.74 -4.58
N GLN A 120 -28.79 20.91 -4.73
CA GLN A 120 -30.25 21.03 -4.66
C GLN A 120 -30.91 20.18 -5.77
N GLY A 121 -31.75 19.24 -5.36
CA GLY A 121 -32.48 18.35 -6.26
C GLY A 121 -31.79 17.02 -6.58
N THR A 122 -30.58 16.75 -6.07
CA THR A 122 -29.94 15.42 -6.17
C THR A 122 -30.21 14.61 -4.91
N ARG A 123 -30.49 13.31 -5.06
CA ARG A 123 -30.57 12.37 -3.92
C ARG A 123 -29.21 11.76 -3.62
N SER A 124 -28.49 11.35 -4.65
CA SER A 124 -27.17 10.77 -4.50
C SER A 124 -26.11 11.85 -4.25
N TYR A 125 -25.15 11.55 -3.41
CA TYR A 125 -23.97 12.41 -3.23
C TYR A 125 -22.87 12.18 -4.26
N TYR A 126 -22.99 11.20 -5.16
CA TYR A 126 -22.10 11.03 -6.30
C TYR A 126 -22.48 11.99 -7.42
N MET A 127 -21.63 12.99 -7.68
CA MET A 127 -21.82 13.91 -8.80
C MET A 127 -21.33 13.26 -10.09
N ASP A 128 -22.08 13.48 -11.18
CA ASP A 128 -21.70 13.01 -12.51
C ASP A 128 -20.82 14.07 -13.19
N ALA A 129 -19.61 13.69 -13.56
CA ALA A 129 -18.68 14.55 -14.30
C ALA A 129 -18.89 14.51 -15.83
N LYS A 130 -19.80 13.65 -16.33
CA LYS A 130 -20.10 13.54 -17.76
C LYS A 130 -20.98 14.69 -18.22
N ASP A 131 -20.84 15.11 -19.45
CA ASP A 131 -21.62 16.13 -20.18
C ASP A 131 -21.10 17.58 -20.15
N GLY A 132 -19.78 17.80 -20.12
CA GLY A 132 -19.20 19.15 -20.20
C GLY A 132 -19.52 20.01 -18.97
N ARG A 133 -19.85 19.39 -17.84
CA ARG A 133 -20.18 20.01 -16.55
C ARG A 133 -19.08 19.87 -15.53
N ALA A 134 -17.83 19.87 -15.99
CA ALA A 134 -16.69 19.87 -15.09
C ALA A 134 -16.81 21.01 -14.07
N LYS A 135 -16.69 20.68 -12.80
CA LYS A 135 -16.87 21.59 -11.68
C LYS A 135 -15.71 21.53 -10.67
N VAL A 136 -15.73 22.49 -9.78
CA VAL A 136 -14.84 22.56 -8.63
C VAL A 136 -15.69 22.44 -7.39
N LEU A 137 -15.36 21.48 -6.54
CA LEU A 137 -15.95 21.35 -5.22
C LEU A 137 -14.99 21.97 -4.20
N LEU A 138 -15.45 23.00 -3.52
CA LEU A 138 -14.67 23.66 -2.46
C LEU A 138 -15.37 23.45 -1.12
N GLN A 139 -14.57 23.18 -0.07
CA GLN A 139 -15.02 23.16 1.31
C GLN A 139 -14.14 24.09 2.15
N VAL A 140 -14.80 24.89 2.96
CA VAL A 140 -14.16 25.91 3.79
C VAL A 140 -14.37 25.59 5.27
N TYR A 141 -13.33 25.80 6.03
CA TYR A 141 -13.29 25.59 7.47
C TYR A 141 -12.97 26.90 8.19
N SER A 142 -13.74 27.23 9.20
CA SER A 142 -13.60 28.50 9.93
C SER A 142 -12.39 28.53 10.85
N LYS A 143 -11.86 29.71 11.10
CA LYS A 143 -10.82 29.94 12.11
C LYS A 143 -11.29 29.68 13.53
N ARG A 144 -12.60 29.66 13.77
CA ARG A 144 -13.16 29.22 15.04
C ARG A 144 -12.97 27.73 15.28
N MET A 145 -13.11 26.92 14.21
CA MET A 145 -12.99 25.46 14.28
C MET A 145 -11.54 24.99 14.27
N ILE A 146 -10.68 25.65 13.49
CA ILE A 146 -9.30 25.24 13.25
C ILE A 146 -8.37 26.05 14.15
N ALA A 147 -7.69 25.37 15.07
CA ALA A 147 -6.72 26.01 15.94
C ALA A 147 -5.37 26.21 15.27
N GLN A 148 -4.88 25.21 14.55
CA GLN A 148 -3.56 25.27 13.89
C GLN A 148 -3.53 24.35 12.67
N THR A 149 -2.71 24.72 11.69
CA THR A 149 -2.43 23.88 10.51
C THR A 149 -0.95 23.88 10.17
N HIS A 150 -0.49 22.79 9.57
CA HIS A 150 0.82 22.71 8.95
C HIS A 150 0.75 21.87 7.68
N MET A 151 1.26 22.41 6.57
CA MET A 151 1.29 21.73 5.28
C MET A 151 2.69 21.29 4.95
N MET A 152 2.87 20.01 4.65
CA MET A 152 4.11 19.41 4.19
C MET A 152 3.97 19.05 2.72
N THR A 153 5.04 19.22 1.98
CA THR A 153 5.17 18.81 0.57
C THR A 153 6.32 17.84 0.44
N ILE A 154 6.05 16.62 0.01
CA ILE A 154 6.95 15.49 0.09
C ILE A 154 7.21 14.96 -1.32
N PRO A 155 8.43 15.04 -1.87
CA PRO A 155 8.81 14.38 -3.12
C PRO A 155 8.72 12.86 -2.99
N LEU A 156 8.30 12.17 -4.05
CA LEU A 156 8.07 10.72 -4.02
C LEU A 156 9.27 9.90 -4.52
N HIS A 157 10.25 10.54 -5.13
CA HIS A 157 11.46 9.88 -5.68
C HIS A 157 11.11 8.70 -6.59
N ASN A 158 10.16 8.88 -7.50
CA ASN A 158 9.55 7.85 -8.33
C ASN A 158 9.94 7.93 -9.82
N GLU A 159 11.01 8.62 -10.15
CA GLU A 159 11.47 8.87 -11.53
C GLU A 159 11.82 7.55 -12.27
N ASP A 160 12.28 6.56 -11.54
CA ASP A 160 12.56 5.22 -12.05
C ASP A 160 11.28 4.45 -12.38
N ILE A 161 10.26 4.52 -11.50
CA ILE A 161 8.95 3.90 -11.73
C ILE A 161 8.29 4.49 -12.97
N GLN A 162 8.37 5.82 -13.15
CA GLN A 162 7.82 6.49 -14.32
C GLN A 162 8.49 6.04 -15.63
N ARG A 163 9.79 5.74 -15.60
CA ARG A 163 10.51 5.18 -16.75
C ARG A 163 10.20 3.70 -16.99
N GLY A 164 9.40 3.05 -16.12
CA GLY A 164 9.09 1.62 -16.18
C GLY A 164 10.26 0.73 -15.73
N THR A 165 11.25 1.30 -15.02
CA THR A 165 12.40 0.60 -14.45
C THR A 165 12.40 0.79 -12.95
N VAL A 166 12.51 -0.28 -12.16
CA VAL A 166 12.62 -0.18 -10.70
C VAL A 166 14.10 -0.22 -10.33
N GLU A 167 14.72 0.96 -10.21
CA GLU A 167 16.16 1.09 -9.88
C GLU A 167 16.37 1.32 -8.38
N LEU A 168 15.45 2.07 -7.74
CA LEU A 168 15.52 2.38 -6.32
C LEU A 168 14.76 1.31 -5.51
N PRO A 169 15.45 0.55 -4.63
CA PRO A 169 14.79 -0.42 -3.76
C PRO A 169 13.70 0.24 -2.89
N PRO A 170 12.60 -0.48 -2.56
CA PRO A 170 11.51 0.04 -1.74
C PRO A 170 11.98 0.70 -0.43
N ASP A 171 12.88 0.06 0.29
CA ASP A 171 13.39 0.55 1.56
C ASP A 171 14.25 1.81 1.42
N GLU A 172 14.99 1.93 0.31
CA GLU A 172 15.74 3.15 -0.01
C GLU A 172 14.82 4.31 -0.37
N ARG A 173 13.73 4.02 -1.09
CA ARG A 173 12.70 5.01 -1.41
C ARG A 173 12.02 5.53 -0.14
N VAL A 174 11.60 4.64 0.74
CA VAL A 174 11.02 4.99 2.04
C VAL A 174 12.00 5.88 2.84
N LYS A 175 13.29 5.52 2.87
CA LYS A 175 14.32 6.31 3.54
C LYS A 175 14.40 7.74 2.99
N LYS A 176 14.48 7.92 1.66
CA LYS A 176 14.54 9.25 1.05
C LYS A 176 13.29 10.08 1.34
N ILE A 177 12.11 9.48 1.20
CA ILE A 177 10.84 10.14 1.55
C ILE A 177 10.84 10.54 3.02
N ARG A 178 11.37 9.71 3.91
CA ARG A 178 11.48 10.02 5.33
C ARG A 178 12.44 11.20 5.59
N GLU A 179 13.58 11.24 4.90
CA GLU A 179 14.50 12.38 4.99
C GLU A 179 13.80 13.70 4.66
N ASP A 180 12.97 13.73 3.61
CA ASP A 180 12.17 14.92 3.25
C ASP A 180 11.11 15.24 4.30
N VAL A 181 10.45 14.23 4.86
CA VAL A 181 9.46 14.36 5.93
C VAL A 181 10.11 14.95 7.19
N ASP A 182 11.26 14.43 7.60
CA ASP A 182 11.97 14.85 8.83
C ASP A 182 12.46 16.31 8.78
N THR A 183 12.62 16.89 7.58
CA THR A 183 12.95 18.32 7.42
C THR A 183 11.78 19.26 7.68
N GLN A 184 10.54 18.78 7.70
CA GLN A 184 9.31 19.58 7.77
C GLN A 184 8.51 19.36 9.06
N ARG A 185 9.16 19.48 10.22
CA ARG A 185 8.52 19.19 11.52
C ARG A 185 7.34 20.11 11.81
N VAL A 186 6.28 19.52 12.39
CA VAL A 186 5.08 20.25 12.80
C VAL A 186 5.40 21.14 14.01
N PRO A 187 5.06 22.46 13.94
CA PRO A 187 5.44 23.42 14.97
C PRO A 187 4.53 23.45 16.21
N PHE A 188 3.69 22.43 16.40
CA PHE A 188 2.78 22.33 17.53
C PHE A 188 2.63 20.89 18.01
N PRO A 189 2.24 20.66 19.29
CA PRO A 189 2.01 19.32 19.80
C PRO A 189 0.89 18.60 19.05
N VAL A 190 1.17 17.38 18.60
CA VAL A 190 0.21 16.51 17.92
C VAL A 190 -0.44 15.58 18.93
N ARG A 191 -1.78 15.64 19.02
CA ARG A 191 -2.59 14.80 19.88
C ARG A 191 -3.70 14.14 19.07
N PHE A 192 -3.80 12.83 19.12
CA PHE A 192 -4.78 12.08 18.33
C PHE A 192 -6.25 12.44 18.62
N ASP A 193 -6.55 13.06 19.76
CA ASP A 193 -7.92 13.42 20.16
C ASP A 193 -8.43 14.72 19.50
N ASN A 194 -7.54 15.57 18.97
CA ASN A 194 -7.90 16.82 18.30
C ASN A 194 -7.07 17.13 17.04
N THR A 195 -6.15 16.25 16.64
CA THR A 195 -5.28 16.45 15.47
C THR A 195 -5.37 15.26 14.52
N PHE A 196 -5.46 15.53 13.24
CA PHE A 196 -5.39 14.53 12.15
C PHE A 196 -4.56 15.07 10.98
N ALA A 197 -4.17 14.22 10.05
CA ALA A 197 -3.55 14.64 8.81
C ALA A 197 -4.40 14.22 7.60
N PHE A 198 -4.72 15.21 6.75
CA PHE A 198 -5.09 14.90 5.38
C PHE A 198 -3.81 14.53 4.60
N VAL A 199 -3.83 13.37 3.96
CA VAL A 199 -2.73 12.85 3.17
C VAL A 199 -3.22 12.65 1.74
N TYR A 200 -2.72 13.45 0.82
CA TYR A 200 -3.00 13.29 -0.61
C TYR A 200 -1.70 12.99 -1.34
N VAL A 201 -1.72 11.93 -2.12
CA VAL A 201 -0.57 11.43 -2.89
C VAL A 201 -0.91 11.53 -4.38
N ASP A 202 0.05 11.85 -5.21
CA ASP A 202 -0.11 11.77 -6.66
C ASP A 202 -0.44 10.33 -7.06
N GLY A 203 -1.65 10.11 -7.60
CA GLY A 203 -2.26 8.79 -7.73
C GLY A 203 -1.73 7.91 -8.86
N VAL A 204 -0.84 8.46 -9.72
CA VAL A 204 -0.20 7.69 -10.80
C VAL A 204 1.23 7.25 -10.47
N THR A 205 1.66 7.45 -9.22
CA THR A 205 3.04 7.22 -8.79
C THR A 205 3.30 5.88 -8.12
N ALA A 206 2.25 5.19 -7.66
CA ALA A 206 2.31 3.95 -6.88
C ALA A 206 3.16 4.06 -5.59
N CYS A 207 3.17 5.25 -4.95
CA CYS A 207 4.04 5.55 -3.80
C CYS A 207 3.29 5.70 -2.46
N GLU A 208 1.99 5.43 -2.39
CA GLU A 208 1.15 5.68 -1.22
C GLU A 208 1.68 4.98 0.04
N SER A 209 1.99 3.70 -0.06
CA SER A 209 2.50 2.93 1.09
C SER A 209 3.90 3.35 1.50
N PHE A 210 4.75 3.79 0.56
CA PHE A 210 6.07 4.32 0.89
C PHE A 210 5.96 5.62 1.69
N VAL A 211 5.04 6.51 1.30
CA VAL A 211 4.73 7.74 2.06
C VAL A 211 4.20 7.41 3.44
N LEU A 212 3.22 6.50 3.54
CA LEU A 212 2.63 6.13 4.82
C LEU A 212 3.65 5.49 5.74
N LYS A 213 4.46 4.54 5.22
CA LYS A 213 5.54 3.95 6.00
C LYS A 213 6.53 5.03 6.48
N ALA A 214 6.94 5.94 5.61
CA ALA A 214 7.81 7.04 5.95
C ALA A 214 7.20 7.96 7.03
N LEU A 215 5.88 8.24 6.97
CA LEU A 215 5.16 9.00 8.01
C LEU A 215 5.10 8.23 9.34
N TYR A 216 4.85 6.93 9.34
CA TYR A 216 4.88 6.11 10.55
C TYR A 216 6.28 6.04 11.16
N ASP A 217 7.28 5.91 10.30
CA ASP A 217 8.67 5.79 10.69
C ASP A 217 9.29 7.12 11.19
N SER A 218 8.63 8.27 11.00
CA SER A 218 9.11 9.60 11.43
C SER A 218 8.85 9.94 12.90
N GLU A 219 8.05 9.15 13.61
CA GLU A 219 7.72 9.23 15.06
C GLU A 219 7.06 10.51 15.58
N PHE A 220 6.89 11.57 14.77
CA PHE A 220 6.37 12.85 15.25
C PHE A 220 4.93 13.18 14.83
N LEU A 221 4.24 12.28 14.11
CA LEU A 221 2.84 12.47 13.70
C LEU A 221 1.91 11.38 14.26
N PRO A 222 1.79 11.21 15.60
CA PRO A 222 0.94 10.18 16.20
C PRO A 222 -0.57 10.56 16.13
N CYS A 223 -1.09 10.70 14.91
CA CYS A 223 -2.47 11.08 14.64
C CYS A 223 -3.03 10.29 13.45
N PRO A 224 -4.34 10.23 13.27
CA PRO A 224 -4.95 9.59 12.13
C PRO A 224 -4.52 10.23 10.79
N TYR A 225 -4.18 9.38 9.82
CA TYR A 225 -3.99 9.73 8.42
C TYR A 225 -5.26 9.39 7.66
N ILE A 226 -5.81 10.37 6.94
CA ILE A 226 -7.00 10.21 6.11
C ILE A 226 -6.82 11.01 4.82
N GLY A 227 -7.28 10.48 3.72
CA GLY A 227 -7.17 11.11 2.41
C GLY A 227 -7.23 10.09 1.30
N GLY A 228 -6.38 10.25 0.30
CA GLY A 228 -6.32 9.33 -0.82
C GLY A 228 -5.36 9.78 -1.91
N SER A 229 -5.25 8.95 -2.92
CA SER A 229 -4.52 9.25 -4.14
C SER A 229 -5.31 10.22 -4.99
N ALA A 230 -4.72 11.35 -5.36
CA ALA A 230 -5.30 12.25 -6.34
C ALA A 230 -5.71 11.46 -7.58
N SER A 231 -6.84 11.79 -8.16
CA SER A 231 -7.34 11.11 -9.35
C SER A 231 -7.41 12.07 -10.54
N GLY A 232 -7.38 11.51 -11.74
CA GLY A 232 -7.36 12.24 -12.99
C GLY A 232 -8.26 11.58 -14.02
N ALA A 233 -7.97 11.78 -15.30
CA ALA A 233 -8.60 11.03 -16.36
C ALA A 233 -8.33 9.52 -16.19
N LEU A 234 -9.27 8.68 -16.65
CA LEU A 234 -9.14 7.21 -16.50
C LEU A 234 -8.08 6.59 -17.44
N ASP A 235 -7.36 7.42 -18.18
CA ASP A 235 -6.14 7.03 -18.91
C ASP A 235 -4.90 6.96 -18.02
N PHE A 236 -5.03 7.39 -16.75
CA PHE A 236 -3.96 7.42 -15.74
C PHE A 236 -2.73 8.23 -16.18
N SER A 237 -2.92 9.26 -17.00
CA SER A 237 -1.81 10.06 -17.54
C SER A 237 -1.25 11.04 -16.51
N HIS A 238 -2.10 11.79 -15.81
CA HIS A 238 -1.71 12.84 -14.88
C HIS A 238 -2.69 12.97 -13.72
N THR A 239 -2.15 13.31 -12.54
CA THR A 239 -2.91 13.81 -11.39
C THR A 239 -2.20 15.01 -10.78
N TYR A 240 -2.93 15.92 -10.16
CA TYR A 240 -2.39 17.19 -9.68
C TYR A 240 -2.81 17.47 -8.24
N ILE A 241 -1.88 18.04 -7.47
CA ILE A 241 -2.15 18.57 -6.14
C ILE A 241 -1.64 20.02 -6.10
N TYR A 242 -2.46 20.96 -5.65
CA TYR A 242 -2.05 22.34 -5.42
C TYR A 242 -1.91 22.59 -3.93
N ASN A 243 -0.74 22.99 -3.48
CA ASN A 243 -0.39 23.17 -2.07
C ASN A 243 -0.49 24.62 -1.57
N GLY A 244 -1.29 25.47 -2.21
CA GLY A 244 -1.37 26.90 -1.91
C GLY A 244 -0.25 27.74 -2.52
N ARG A 245 0.72 27.12 -3.20
CA ARG A 245 1.86 27.84 -3.83
C ARG A 245 2.07 27.41 -5.28
N GLN A 246 2.03 26.10 -5.53
CA GLN A 246 2.30 25.53 -6.86
C GLN A 246 1.48 24.28 -7.09
N VAL A 247 1.24 23.96 -8.36
CA VAL A 247 0.69 22.69 -8.80
C VAL A 247 1.82 21.67 -8.81
N LEU A 248 1.56 20.51 -8.24
CA LEU A 248 2.52 19.44 -8.00
C LEU A 248 2.09 18.17 -8.71
N GLU A 249 3.05 17.50 -9.30
CA GLU A 249 3.04 16.08 -9.69
C GLU A 249 4.21 15.39 -8.96
N ASN A 250 4.17 14.08 -8.82
CA ASN A 250 5.21 13.28 -8.15
C ASN A 250 5.47 13.69 -6.69
N HIS A 251 4.45 14.20 -6.04
CA HIS A 251 4.54 14.60 -4.64
C HIS A 251 3.37 14.03 -3.83
N ALA A 252 3.60 13.94 -2.53
CA ALA A 252 2.53 13.88 -1.56
C ALA A 252 2.42 15.23 -0.83
N VAL A 253 1.18 15.58 -0.47
CA VAL A 253 0.90 16.74 0.39
C VAL A 253 0.21 16.24 1.65
N VAL A 254 0.76 16.61 2.80
CA VAL A 254 0.21 16.28 4.11
C VAL A 254 -0.19 17.56 4.81
N LEU A 255 -1.49 17.73 5.01
CA LEU A 255 -2.03 18.86 5.76
C LEU A 255 -2.40 18.40 7.17
N VAL A 256 -1.57 18.70 8.14
CA VAL A 256 -1.82 18.43 9.55
C VAL A 256 -2.74 19.51 10.13
N VAL A 257 -3.84 19.08 10.69
CA VAL A 257 -4.92 19.94 11.17
C VAL A 257 -5.18 19.70 12.64
N ARG A 258 -5.07 20.73 13.47
CA ARG A 258 -5.49 20.71 14.86
C ARG A 258 -6.78 21.48 15.02
N LEU A 259 -7.78 20.82 15.59
CA LEU A 259 -9.07 21.44 15.93
C LEU A 259 -8.97 22.25 17.22
N ALA A 260 -9.84 23.24 17.37
CA ALA A 260 -10.06 23.93 18.63
C ALA A 260 -10.74 22.99 19.65
N ASP A 261 -10.64 23.34 20.93
CA ASP A 261 -11.00 22.44 22.05
C ASP A 261 -12.49 22.03 22.08
N ASP A 262 -13.38 22.85 21.53
CA ASP A 262 -14.81 22.55 21.40
C ASP A 262 -15.17 21.68 20.21
N TYR A 263 -14.20 21.25 19.42
CA TYR A 263 -14.44 20.46 18.22
C TYR A 263 -13.77 19.10 18.30
N ARG A 264 -14.45 18.11 17.73
CA ARG A 264 -13.94 16.73 17.58
C ARG A 264 -14.14 16.25 16.17
N TYR A 265 -13.45 15.18 15.85
CA TYR A 265 -13.65 14.44 14.60
C TYR A 265 -13.81 12.94 14.88
N SER A 266 -14.34 12.23 13.92
CA SER A 266 -14.41 10.78 13.93
C SER A 266 -14.20 10.26 12.52
N ILE A 267 -13.58 9.10 12.40
CA ILE A 267 -13.30 8.45 11.11
C ILE A 267 -14.28 7.30 10.89
N PHE A 268 -14.89 7.30 9.74
CA PHE A 268 -15.76 6.26 9.22
C PHE A 268 -15.07 5.53 8.06
N LYS A 269 -15.24 4.22 7.99
CA LYS A 269 -14.80 3.37 6.89
C LYS A 269 -15.92 2.40 6.52
N SER A 270 -16.23 2.30 5.22
CA SER A 270 -17.19 1.36 4.68
C SER A 270 -16.57 0.57 3.54
N GLN A 271 -16.72 -0.76 3.59
CA GLN A 271 -16.25 -1.66 2.54
C GLN A 271 -17.35 -2.70 2.27
N ALA A 272 -17.80 -2.81 1.02
CA ALA A 272 -18.86 -3.74 0.64
C ALA A 272 -18.29 -5.13 0.29
N ALA A 273 -17.60 -5.76 1.24
CA ALA A 273 -17.02 -7.09 1.07
C ALA A 273 -16.88 -7.81 2.41
N GLU A 274 -17.19 -9.12 2.42
CA GLU A 274 -17.09 -10.02 3.55
C GLU A 274 -16.03 -11.09 3.30
N SER A 275 -15.28 -11.50 4.34
CA SER A 275 -14.27 -12.55 4.22
C SER A 275 -14.92 -13.90 3.99
N THR A 276 -14.43 -14.68 3.02
CA THR A 276 -14.80 -16.08 2.83
C THR A 276 -14.17 -17.00 3.89
N GLY A 277 -13.16 -16.52 4.60
CA GLY A 277 -12.32 -17.31 5.50
C GLY A 277 -11.06 -17.86 4.84
N ASP A 278 -11.01 -17.88 3.51
CA ASP A 278 -9.87 -18.41 2.75
C ASP A 278 -8.75 -17.39 2.69
N LYS A 279 -7.52 -17.87 2.87
CA LYS A 279 -6.33 -17.04 2.87
C LYS A 279 -5.10 -17.80 2.40
N TRP A 280 -4.13 -17.05 1.89
CA TRP A 280 -2.83 -17.58 1.44
C TRP A 280 -1.71 -16.63 1.86
N THR A 281 -0.55 -17.20 2.18
CA THR A 281 0.65 -16.40 2.45
C THR A 281 1.38 -16.11 1.15
N ILE A 282 1.61 -14.84 0.85
CA ILE A 282 2.34 -14.40 -0.34
C ILE A 282 3.81 -14.75 -0.19
N ILE A 283 4.38 -15.40 -1.20
CA ILE A 283 5.83 -15.67 -1.32
C ILE A 283 6.44 -14.83 -2.43
N GLY A 284 5.85 -14.87 -3.64
CA GLY A 284 6.32 -14.13 -4.81
C GLY A 284 5.48 -12.89 -5.06
N SER A 285 6.09 -11.72 -4.90
CA SER A 285 5.47 -10.42 -5.20
C SER A 285 6.51 -9.36 -5.53
N ASP A 286 6.09 -8.37 -6.32
CA ASP A 286 6.81 -7.10 -6.49
C ASP A 286 5.91 -5.97 -5.97
N ALA A 287 6.27 -5.41 -4.81
CA ALA A 287 5.51 -4.35 -4.18
C ALA A 287 5.48 -3.05 -5.00
N THR A 288 6.53 -2.75 -5.77
CA THR A 288 6.62 -1.55 -6.61
C THR A 288 5.77 -1.68 -7.87
N LEU A 289 5.81 -2.84 -8.51
CA LEU A 289 4.98 -3.16 -9.68
C LEU A 289 3.58 -3.65 -9.28
N ARG A 290 3.34 -3.86 -7.99
CA ARG A 290 2.07 -4.31 -7.41
C ARG A 290 1.60 -5.64 -7.99
N THR A 291 2.53 -6.60 -8.12
CA THR A 291 2.24 -7.92 -8.69
C THR A 291 2.42 -9.04 -7.69
N VAL A 292 1.63 -10.11 -7.87
CA VAL A 292 1.73 -11.37 -7.12
C VAL A 292 1.62 -12.53 -8.09
N ASP A 293 2.48 -13.54 -7.93
CA ASP A 293 2.46 -14.75 -8.74
C ASP A 293 2.50 -16.03 -7.91
N THR A 294 3.03 -16.01 -6.68
CA THR A 294 3.35 -17.20 -5.90
C THR A 294 2.87 -17.06 -4.46
N VAL A 295 2.28 -18.14 -3.93
CA VAL A 295 1.84 -18.27 -2.53
C VAL A 295 2.43 -19.52 -1.90
N ALA A 296 2.33 -19.65 -0.55
CA ALA A 296 2.68 -20.86 0.16
C ALA A 296 1.56 -21.90 0.10
N ASP A 297 1.90 -23.18 -0.13
CA ASP A 297 1.03 -24.31 0.16
C ASP A 297 0.95 -24.60 1.67
N ALA A 298 0.26 -25.67 2.06
CA ALA A 298 0.10 -26.08 3.46
C ALA A 298 1.43 -26.46 4.14
N GLU A 299 2.41 -26.90 3.35
CA GLU A 299 3.75 -27.28 3.79
C GLU A 299 4.73 -26.09 3.77
N GLY A 300 4.31 -24.93 3.23
CA GLY A 300 5.12 -23.72 3.09
C GLY A 300 5.95 -23.66 1.82
N HIS A 301 5.69 -24.53 0.84
CA HIS A 301 6.38 -24.47 -0.45
C HIS A 301 5.75 -23.45 -1.40
N PRO A 302 6.55 -22.83 -2.26
CA PRO A 302 6.05 -21.89 -3.26
C PRO A 302 5.25 -22.60 -4.35
N VAL A 303 4.00 -22.17 -4.55
CA VAL A 303 3.11 -22.65 -5.62
C VAL A 303 2.51 -21.45 -6.37
N PRO A 304 2.21 -21.58 -7.68
CA PRO A 304 1.59 -20.50 -8.44
C PRO A 304 0.22 -20.14 -7.88
N PHE A 305 0.00 -18.87 -7.55
CA PHE A 305 -1.26 -18.41 -6.95
C PHE A 305 -2.47 -18.64 -7.88
N ALA A 306 -2.27 -18.53 -9.20
CA ALA A 306 -3.32 -18.82 -10.18
C ALA A 306 -3.82 -20.28 -10.09
N ASP A 307 -2.90 -21.24 -9.93
CA ASP A 307 -3.26 -22.67 -9.85
C ASP A 307 -4.05 -22.96 -8.58
N VAL A 308 -3.66 -22.37 -7.44
CA VAL A 308 -4.37 -22.47 -6.17
C VAL A 308 -5.79 -21.88 -6.26
N LEU A 309 -5.94 -20.71 -6.88
CA LEU A 309 -7.25 -20.09 -7.07
C LEU A 309 -8.13 -20.85 -8.07
N MET A 310 -7.55 -21.42 -9.12
CA MET A 310 -8.28 -22.28 -10.08
C MET A 310 -8.83 -23.51 -9.39
N GLU A 311 -8.05 -24.18 -8.56
CA GLU A 311 -8.49 -25.32 -7.75
C GLU A 311 -9.60 -24.91 -6.78
N HIS A 312 -9.39 -23.84 -6.02
CA HIS A 312 -10.33 -23.33 -5.02
C HIS A 312 -11.68 -22.92 -5.63
N LEU A 313 -11.67 -22.26 -6.80
CA LEU A 313 -12.86 -21.78 -7.49
C LEU A 313 -13.43 -22.80 -8.49
N HIS A 314 -12.85 -24.02 -8.56
CA HIS A 314 -13.24 -25.10 -9.48
C HIS A 314 -13.22 -24.66 -10.96
N VAL A 315 -12.19 -23.90 -11.35
CA VAL A 315 -11.98 -23.40 -12.72
C VAL A 315 -10.90 -24.23 -13.38
N SER A 316 -11.19 -24.83 -14.54
CA SER A 316 -10.24 -25.65 -15.30
C SER A 316 -9.47 -24.91 -16.39
N ASP A 317 -9.96 -23.71 -16.79
CA ASP A 317 -9.31 -22.87 -17.81
C ASP A 317 -8.78 -21.58 -17.16
N VAL A 318 -7.48 -21.35 -17.28
CA VAL A 318 -6.80 -20.17 -16.76
C VAL A 318 -7.40 -18.85 -17.28
N ASN A 319 -7.89 -18.84 -18.52
CA ASN A 319 -8.54 -17.65 -19.09
C ASN A 319 -9.91 -17.36 -18.47
N ALA A 320 -10.56 -18.37 -17.88
CA ALA A 320 -11.84 -18.21 -17.19
C ALA A 320 -11.69 -17.68 -15.75
N LEU A 321 -10.47 -17.68 -15.19
CA LEU A 321 -10.20 -17.28 -13.81
C LEU A 321 -10.61 -15.82 -13.53
N SER A 322 -10.34 -14.89 -14.46
CA SER A 322 -10.77 -13.49 -14.33
C SER A 322 -12.28 -13.33 -14.19
N ASN A 323 -13.07 -14.17 -14.87
CA ASN A 323 -14.52 -14.13 -14.79
C ASN A 323 -15.01 -14.76 -13.46
N ALA A 324 -14.37 -15.83 -13.00
CA ALA A 324 -14.68 -16.45 -11.72
C ALA A 324 -14.42 -15.49 -10.54
N LEU A 325 -13.39 -14.66 -10.65
CA LEU A 325 -13.04 -13.64 -9.66
C LEU A 325 -13.94 -12.40 -9.68
N ALA A 326 -14.86 -12.23 -10.65
CA ALA A 326 -15.67 -11.02 -10.78
C ALA A 326 -16.55 -10.70 -9.55
N GLY A 327 -16.97 -11.73 -8.79
CA GLY A 327 -17.73 -11.58 -7.53
C GLY A 327 -16.87 -11.41 -6.29
N TYR A 328 -15.55 -11.40 -6.45
CA TYR A 328 -14.60 -11.38 -5.33
C TYR A 328 -13.66 -10.19 -5.43
N THR A 329 -13.05 -9.87 -4.31
CA THR A 329 -11.90 -8.98 -4.17
C THR A 329 -10.93 -9.60 -3.15
N PHE A 330 -9.81 -8.96 -2.91
CA PHE A 330 -8.83 -9.45 -1.94
C PHE A 330 -8.64 -8.45 -0.80
N ALA A 331 -8.11 -8.90 0.33
CA ALA A 331 -7.75 -8.04 1.45
C ALA A 331 -6.50 -8.54 2.17
N SER A 332 -5.74 -7.63 2.74
CA SER A 332 -4.81 -7.92 3.82
C SER A 332 -5.51 -7.72 5.18
N HIS A 333 -4.93 -8.26 6.24
CA HIS A 333 -5.51 -8.24 7.58
C HIS A 333 -4.55 -7.58 8.57
N VAL A 334 -5.03 -6.58 9.28
CA VAL A 334 -4.25 -5.88 10.31
C VAL A 334 -5.06 -5.82 11.62
N GLY A 335 -4.59 -6.53 12.62
CA GLY A 335 -5.31 -6.71 13.88
C GLY A 335 -6.60 -7.50 13.70
N LYS A 336 -7.77 -6.84 13.73
CA LYS A 336 -9.09 -7.44 13.47
C LYS A 336 -9.79 -6.83 12.25
N GLN A 337 -9.06 -6.11 11.42
CA GLN A 337 -9.65 -5.36 10.31
C GLN A 337 -9.08 -5.84 8.98
N TYR A 338 -9.95 -5.96 8.00
CA TYR A 338 -9.58 -6.19 6.61
C TYR A 338 -9.34 -4.86 5.88
N PHE A 339 -8.33 -4.87 5.01
CA PHE A 339 -7.94 -3.75 4.16
C PHE A 339 -7.94 -4.25 2.72
N ILE A 340 -8.90 -3.79 1.93
CA ILE A 340 -9.11 -4.28 0.57
C ILE A 340 -7.88 -3.99 -0.30
N ARG A 341 -7.50 -4.98 -1.10
CA ARG A 341 -6.46 -5.01 -2.10
C ARG A 341 -7.10 -5.39 -3.43
N SER A 342 -7.57 -4.42 -4.17
CA SER A 342 -8.34 -4.70 -5.37
C SER A 342 -7.46 -5.20 -6.51
N LEU A 343 -7.93 -6.25 -7.16
CA LEU A 343 -7.32 -6.78 -8.37
C LEU A 343 -7.51 -5.79 -9.53
N GLN A 344 -6.41 -5.43 -10.19
CA GLN A 344 -6.42 -4.61 -11.40
C GLN A 344 -6.67 -5.49 -12.64
N LYS A 345 -5.85 -6.53 -12.80
CA LYS A 345 -5.96 -7.51 -13.88
C LYS A 345 -5.26 -8.80 -13.51
N PHE A 346 -5.62 -9.85 -14.20
CA PHE A 346 -4.89 -11.12 -14.20
C PHE A 346 -4.28 -11.33 -15.60
N ASP A 347 -2.97 -11.56 -15.65
CA ASP A 347 -2.26 -11.95 -16.87
C ASP A 347 -2.19 -13.47 -16.92
N ALA A 348 -3.01 -14.05 -17.79
CA ALA A 348 -3.11 -15.51 -17.93
C ALA A 348 -1.83 -16.14 -18.54
N ALA A 349 -1.08 -15.39 -19.38
CA ALA A 349 0.13 -15.89 -20.01
C ALA A 349 1.28 -16.02 -19.00
N GLU A 350 1.41 -15.05 -18.09
CA GLU A 350 2.42 -15.03 -17.04
C GLU A 350 1.91 -15.63 -15.72
N LYS A 351 0.62 -16.01 -15.63
CA LYS A 351 -0.09 -16.42 -14.39
C LYS A 351 0.11 -15.41 -13.26
N ARG A 352 0.11 -14.12 -13.57
CA ARG A 352 0.44 -13.03 -12.66
C ARG A 352 -0.76 -12.13 -12.40
N PHE A 353 -0.99 -11.81 -11.12
CA PHE A 353 -2.01 -10.88 -10.66
C PHE A 353 -1.41 -9.49 -10.51
N HIS A 354 -2.08 -8.47 -11.02
CA HIS A 354 -1.76 -7.07 -10.82
C HIS A 354 -2.81 -6.43 -9.91
N PHE A 355 -2.36 -5.66 -8.93
CA PHE A 355 -3.22 -5.02 -7.93
C PHE A 355 -3.16 -3.50 -8.03
N TYR A 356 -4.14 -2.83 -7.47
CA TYR A 356 -4.12 -1.37 -7.33
C TYR A 356 -3.37 -0.90 -6.06
N CYS A 357 -3.14 -1.78 -5.09
CA CYS A 357 -2.27 -1.56 -3.94
C CYS A 357 -1.00 -2.41 -4.03
N ASP A 358 0.02 -2.03 -3.29
CA ASP A 358 1.17 -2.88 -3.04
C ASP A 358 0.78 -4.09 -2.16
N ILE A 359 1.39 -5.21 -2.46
CA ILE A 359 1.33 -6.45 -1.69
C ILE A 359 2.75 -6.97 -1.55
N THR A 360 3.15 -7.27 -0.32
CA THR A 360 4.51 -7.68 -0.02
C THR A 360 4.61 -9.17 0.31
N ALA A 361 5.73 -9.79 -0.01
CA ALA A 361 6.01 -11.15 0.43
C ALA A 361 5.98 -11.22 1.97
N GLY A 362 5.33 -12.24 2.50
CA GLY A 362 5.09 -12.42 3.93
C GLY A 362 3.71 -11.95 4.41
N GLU A 363 2.96 -11.20 3.58
CA GLU A 363 1.57 -10.88 3.88
C GLU A 363 0.65 -12.10 3.70
N GLU A 364 -0.42 -12.15 4.50
CA GLU A 364 -1.57 -13.00 4.23
C GLU A 364 -2.58 -12.25 3.37
N ILE A 365 -2.95 -12.81 2.22
CA ILE A 365 -4.02 -12.31 1.36
C ILE A 365 -5.28 -13.14 1.56
N PHE A 366 -6.39 -12.48 1.84
CA PHE A 366 -7.71 -13.08 2.08
C PHE A 366 -8.60 -12.92 0.86
N LEU A 367 -9.39 -13.95 0.54
CA LEU A 367 -10.44 -13.85 -0.46
C LEU A 367 -11.68 -13.22 0.18
N MET A 368 -12.21 -12.18 -0.45
CA MET A 368 -13.38 -11.43 0.01
C MET A 368 -14.50 -11.54 -1.02
N ARG A 369 -15.69 -11.85 -0.58
CA ARG A 369 -16.90 -11.82 -1.43
C ARG A 369 -17.52 -10.43 -1.39
N ARG A 370 -17.82 -9.85 -2.55
CA ARG A 370 -18.52 -8.55 -2.65
C ARG A 370 -19.97 -8.68 -2.17
N GLU A 371 -20.42 -7.67 -1.43
CA GLU A 371 -21.76 -7.55 -0.87
C GLU A 371 -22.57 -6.45 -1.54
N ASN A 372 -23.85 -6.31 -1.15
CA ASN A 372 -24.70 -5.19 -1.60
C ASN A 372 -24.14 -3.86 -1.09
N PHE A 373 -23.68 -3.04 -2.02
CA PHE A 373 -22.98 -1.78 -1.76
C PHE A 373 -23.79 -0.79 -0.90
N ILE A 374 -25.03 -0.50 -1.31
CA ILE A 374 -25.85 0.53 -0.67
C ILE A 374 -26.36 0.07 0.70
N GLN A 375 -26.76 -1.19 0.82
CA GLN A 375 -27.27 -1.70 2.09
C GLN A 375 -26.14 -1.76 3.13
N THR A 376 -24.99 -2.30 2.77
CA THR A 376 -23.83 -2.34 3.66
C THR A 376 -23.42 -0.94 4.11
N LEU A 377 -23.37 0.03 3.19
CA LEU A 377 -23.03 1.41 3.51
C LEU A 377 -24.03 2.03 4.52
N LYS A 378 -25.34 1.81 4.32
CA LYS A 378 -26.38 2.33 5.22
C LYS A 378 -26.30 1.72 6.61
N ASP A 379 -26.11 0.41 6.69
CA ASP A 379 -26.03 -0.32 7.95
C ASP A 379 -24.76 0.05 8.74
N GLU A 380 -23.62 0.13 8.06
CA GLU A 380 -22.36 0.55 8.68
C GLU A 380 -22.41 2.01 9.16
N TYR A 381 -23.03 2.92 8.37
CA TYR A 381 -23.17 4.32 8.79
C TYR A 381 -24.14 4.46 9.95
N ALA A 382 -25.26 3.75 9.97
CA ALA A 382 -26.21 3.76 11.08
C ALA A 382 -25.57 3.26 12.39
N ALA A 383 -24.75 2.21 12.30
CA ALA A 383 -23.98 1.71 13.43
C ALA A 383 -22.93 2.70 13.92
N TYR A 384 -22.22 3.35 12.97
CA TYR A 384 -21.22 4.37 13.26
C TYR A 384 -21.81 5.62 13.93
N ALA A 385 -22.95 6.12 13.45
CA ALA A 385 -23.58 7.34 13.93
C ALA A 385 -24.25 7.17 15.31
N LYS A 386 -24.48 5.94 15.73
CA LYS A 386 -25.20 5.64 16.99
C LYS A 386 -24.46 6.22 18.19
N GLY A 387 -25.15 7.09 18.93
CA GLY A 387 -24.64 7.70 20.17
C GLY A 387 -23.69 8.89 19.94
N LYS A 388 -23.49 9.31 18.68
CA LYS A 388 -22.75 10.54 18.36
C LYS A 388 -23.70 11.73 18.16
N PRO A 389 -23.23 12.94 18.39
CA PRO A 389 -23.98 14.15 18.03
C PRO A 389 -24.11 14.27 16.52
N THR A 390 -24.96 15.15 16.03
CA THR A 390 -25.05 15.47 14.61
C THR A 390 -23.75 16.08 14.13
N PRO A 391 -23.12 15.55 13.09
CA PRO A 391 -21.90 16.13 12.53
C PRO A 391 -22.19 17.48 11.87
N ILE A 392 -21.22 18.39 11.93
CA ILE A 392 -21.30 19.71 11.31
C ILE A 392 -20.79 19.71 9.86
N GLY A 393 -20.19 18.63 9.41
CA GLY A 393 -19.68 18.42 8.06
C GLY A 393 -18.78 17.21 7.95
N ALA A 394 -18.42 16.85 6.73
CA ALA A 394 -17.53 15.72 6.47
C ALA A 394 -16.66 15.91 5.22
N VAL A 395 -15.54 15.19 5.19
CA VAL A 395 -14.75 14.93 3.96
C VAL A 395 -14.82 13.46 3.62
N LEU A 396 -15.08 13.16 2.36
CA LEU A 396 -15.25 11.82 1.85
C LEU A 396 -14.12 11.49 0.85
N ASN A 397 -13.47 10.33 1.03
CA ASN A 397 -12.55 9.79 0.03
C ASN A 397 -13.10 8.42 -0.35
N ASP A 398 -13.51 8.27 -1.60
CA ASP A 398 -14.17 7.07 -2.09
C ASP A 398 -13.42 6.49 -3.29
N CYS A 399 -13.22 5.19 -3.32
CA CYS A 399 -12.51 4.56 -4.42
C CYS A 399 -13.25 4.72 -5.74
N ILE A 400 -12.54 5.11 -6.79
CA ILE A 400 -13.09 5.12 -8.15
C ILE A 400 -13.65 3.74 -8.54
N LEU A 401 -13.05 2.66 -8.03
CA LEU A 401 -13.52 1.29 -8.30
C LEU A 401 -14.94 1.06 -7.78
N ARG A 402 -15.33 1.66 -6.65
CA ARG A 402 -16.70 1.59 -6.15
C ARG A 402 -17.68 2.27 -7.13
N ARG A 403 -17.31 3.46 -7.61
CA ARG A 403 -18.10 4.18 -8.61
C ARG A 403 -18.25 3.38 -9.92
N LEU A 404 -17.21 2.67 -10.35
CA LEU A 404 -17.22 1.86 -11.58
C LEU A 404 -17.92 0.52 -11.38
N THR A 405 -17.64 -0.18 -10.28
CA THR A 405 -18.18 -1.53 -10.00
C THR A 405 -19.69 -1.47 -9.70
N PHE A 406 -20.12 -0.49 -8.91
CA PHE A 406 -21.50 -0.35 -8.44
C PHE A 406 -22.28 0.79 -9.14
N ALA A 407 -21.90 1.14 -10.37
CA ALA A 407 -22.47 2.26 -11.12
C ALA A 407 -24.02 2.27 -11.17
N ALA A 408 -24.63 1.08 -11.24
CA ALA A 408 -26.11 0.95 -11.26
C ALA A 408 -26.77 1.27 -9.90
N GLU A 409 -26.03 1.17 -8.81
CA GLU A 409 -26.53 1.36 -7.45
C GLU A 409 -26.30 2.78 -6.90
N LEU A 410 -25.43 3.59 -7.54
CA LEU A 410 -25.03 4.92 -7.04
C LEU A 410 -26.20 5.87 -6.80
N ALA A 411 -27.30 5.73 -7.55
CA ALA A 411 -28.50 6.53 -7.36
C ALA A 411 -29.16 6.34 -5.98
N GLY A 412 -28.88 5.21 -5.32
CA GLY A 412 -29.34 4.88 -3.96
C GLY A 412 -28.44 5.40 -2.85
N ALA A 413 -27.31 6.06 -3.17
CA ALA A 413 -26.38 6.64 -2.20
C ALA A 413 -26.89 8.00 -1.70
N ASP A 414 -27.97 7.98 -0.92
CA ASP A 414 -28.72 9.13 -0.40
C ASP A 414 -28.40 9.46 1.08
N LEU A 415 -27.19 9.13 1.51
CA LEU A 415 -26.72 9.40 2.86
C LEU A 415 -26.13 10.82 3.01
N PHE A 416 -25.91 11.25 4.25
CA PHE A 416 -25.23 12.50 4.63
C PHE A 416 -26.02 13.79 4.31
N ASP A 417 -27.33 13.67 4.15
CA ASP A 417 -28.23 14.82 3.86
C ASP A 417 -28.17 15.85 5.01
N GLY A 418 -28.28 17.12 4.66
CA GLY A 418 -28.38 18.22 5.62
C GLY A 418 -27.06 18.71 6.21
N MET A 419 -25.90 18.17 5.83
CA MET A 419 -24.58 18.66 6.25
C MET A 419 -23.70 19.01 5.03
N PRO A 420 -22.74 19.96 5.17
CA PRO A 420 -21.75 20.23 4.14
C PRO A 420 -20.79 19.05 4.02
N ILE A 421 -20.85 18.34 2.90
CA ILE A 421 -19.88 17.32 2.55
C ILE A 421 -19.04 17.77 1.35
N ALA A 422 -17.79 17.38 1.34
CA ALA A 422 -16.93 17.46 0.18
C ALA A 422 -16.11 16.20 0.07
N GLY A 423 -15.90 15.74 -1.13
CA GLY A 423 -15.09 14.54 -1.35
C GLY A 423 -14.87 14.27 -2.83
N PHE A 424 -14.14 13.22 -3.10
CA PHE A 424 -13.80 12.84 -4.47
C PHE A 424 -13.66 11.32 -4.63
N SER A 425 -13.76 10.86 -5.85
CA SER A 425 -13.42 9.49 -6.23
C SER A 425 -11.91 9.39 -6.41
N ALA A 426 -11.23 8.80 -5.43
CA ALA A 426 -9.79 8.63 -5.37
C ALA A 426 -9.32 7.43 -6.21
N PHE A 427 -8.07 7.42 -6.65
CA PHE A 427 -7.45 6.22 -7.23
C PHE A 427 -7.06 5.17 -6.17
N GLY A 428 -7.05 5.55 -4.91
CA GLY A 428 -6.91 4.72 -3.72
C GLY A 428 -7.15 5.56 -2.48
N GLU A 429 -7.71 4.97 -1.41
CA GLU A 429 -8.01 5.70 -0.18
C GLU A 429 -6.89 5.49 0.83
N ILE A 430 -6.79 6.46 1.75
CA ILE A 430 -5.92 6.40 2.91
C ILE A 430 -6.77 6.50 4.18
N ALA A 431 -6.69 5.47 5.01
CA ALA A 431 -7.25 5.47 6.37
C ALA A 431 -6.30 4.72 7.32
N GLY A 432 -5.19 5.36 7.63
CA GLY A 432 -4.06 4.73 8.32
C GLY A 432 -3.17 3.89 7.40
N LEU A 433 -3.75 3.11 6.51
CA LEU A 433 -3.07 2.36 5.43
C LEU A 433 -3.67 2.75 4.08
N HIS A 434 -2.95 2.44 3.00
CA HIS A 434 -3.46 2.53 1.64
C HIS A 434 -4.43 1.36 1.37
N ILE A 435 -5.58 1.64 0.81
CA ILE A 435 -6.68 0.70 0.57
C ILE A 435 -7.42 1.03 -0.72
N ASN A 436 -8.21 0.07 -1.21
CA ASN A 436 -9.07 0.24 -2.37
C ASN A 436 -10.51 -0.22 -2.09
N GLU A 437 -11.43 0.02 -3.02
CA GLU A 437 -12.86 -0.37 -2.94
C GLU A 437 -13.53 0.02 -1.62
N THR A 438 -13.12 1.13 -1.03
CA THR A 438 -13.55 1.56 0.30
C THR A 438 -14.05 3.01 0.24
N LEU A 439 -15.01 3.37 1.07
CA LEU A 439 -15.30 4.76 1.43
C LEU A 439 -14.64 5.05 2.76
N THR A 440 -13.80 6.05 2.82
CA THR A 440 -13.29 6.62 4.07
C THR A 440 -13.82 8.04 4.23
N ALA A 441 -14.24 8.38 5.43
CA ALA A 441 -14.76 9.70 5.72
C ALA A 441 -14.29 10.20 7.10
N ILE A 442 -14.05 11.48 7.17
CA ILE A 442 -13.86 12.19 8.45
C ILE A 442 -15.05 13.10 8.69
N PHE A 443 -15.75 12.87 9.81
CA PHE A 443 -16.87 13.68 10.26
C PHE A 443 -16.42 14.62 11.38
N PHE A 444 -16.91 15.84 11.34
CA PHE A 444 -16.59 16.87 12.33
C PHE A 444 -17.79 17.17 13.22
N TYR A 445 -17.52 17.44 14.48
CA TYR A 445 -18.51 17.66 15.50
C TYR A 445 -18.16 18.89 16.34
N GLN A 446 -19.14 19.72 16.64
CA GLN A 446 -19.04 20.76 17.63
C GLN A 446 -19.66 20.27 18.95
N LEU A 447 -18.91 20.40 20.04
CA LEU A 447 -19.38 19.99 21.36
C LEU A 447 -20.03 21.18 22.08
N SER A 448 -21.27 20.99 22.50
CA SER A 448 -22.00 21.97 23.34
C SER A 448 -21.85 21.69 24.84
N GLY A 449 -20.73 21.08 25.25
CA GLY A 449 -20.50 20.50 26.56
C GLY A 449 -20.82 19.00 26.58
N GLY A 450 -20.14 18.26 27.43
CA GLY A 450 -20.28 16.80 27.55
C GLY A 450 -19.11 16.01 26.98
N THR A 451 -19.19 14.69 27.13
CA THR A 451 -18.15 13.74 26.62
C THR A 451 -18.46 13.34 25.20
N PHE A 452 -17.44 13.38 24.32
CA PHE A 452 -17.52 12.81 23.00
C PHE A 452 -17.02 11.35 23.04
N ASN A 453 -17.94 10.41 22.90
CA ASN A 453 -17.62 8.98 22.91
C ASN A 453 -17.46 8.50 21.48
N ASP A 454 -16.25 8.04 21.12
CA ASP A 454 -15.94 7.52 19.81
C ASP A 454 -15.01 6.30 19.91
N SER A 455 -15.53 5.15 19.56
CA SER A 455 -14.79 3.88 19.66
C SER A 455 -13.56 3.81 18.73
N TYR A 456 -13.53 4.62 17.65
CA TYR A 456 -12.34 4.73 16.79
C TYR A 456 -11.24 5.47 17.52
N MET A 457 -11.59 6.61 18.14
CA MET A 457 -10.65 7.47 18.87
C MET A 457 -10.12 6.78 20.12
N ASP A 458 -11.00 6.12 20.89
CA ASP A 458 -10.63 5.38 22.12
C ASP A 458 -9.60 4.28 21.83
N ARG A 459 -9.66 3.67 20.65
CA ARG A 459 -8.76 2.59 20.20
C ARG A 459 -7.63 3.07 19.30
N PHE A 460 -7.56 4.36 19.00
CA PHE A 460 -6.61 4.86 18.02
C PHE A 460 -5.15 4.56 18.37
N PRO A 461 -4.66 4.71 19.61
CA PRO A 461 -3.28 4.34 19.94
C PRO A 461 -2.96 2.87 19.63
N SER A 462 -3.93 1.97 19.92
CA SER A 462 -3.78 0.55 19.60
C SER A 462 -3.81 0.30 18.09
N LYS A 463 -4.67 1.00 17.35
CA LYS A 463 -4.72 0.90 15.88
C LYS A 463 -3.42 1.38 15.24
N TYR A 464 -2.88 2.46 15.72
CA TYR A 464 -1.64 3.00 15.22
C TYR A 464 -0.46 2.06 15.46
N ALA A 465 -0.34 1.51 16.66
CA ALA A 465 0.65 0.49 16.95
C ALA A 465 0.49 -0.75 16.04
N LEU A 466 -0.76 -1.14 15.73
CA LEU A 466 -1.03 -2.24 14.80
C LEU A 466 -0.62 -1.91 13.36
N TYR A 467 -0.81 -0.68 12.89
CA TYR A 467 -0.39 -0.26 11.55
C TYR A 467 1.14 -0.27 11.42
N GLN A 468 1.85 0.24 12.42
CA GLN A 468 3.31 0.13 12.47
C GLN A 468 3.78 -1.33 12.53
N LYS A 469 3.14 -2.12 13.40
CA LYS A 469 3.44 -3.53 13.55
C LYS A 469 3.21 -4.32 12.26
N SER A 470 2.22 -3.95 11.43
CA SER A 470 1.97 -4.64 10.16
C SER A 470 3.17 -4.57 9.21
N TYR A 471 3.78 -3.42 9.06
CA TYR A 471 5.00 -3.29 8.25
C TYR A 471 6.16 -4.15 8.79
N LEU A 472 6.26 -4.29 10.11
CA LEU A 472 7.26 -5.13 10.76
C LEU A 472 6.93 -6.62 10.64
N GLU A 473 5.66 -6.98 10.78
CA GLU A 473 5.21 -8.37 10.64
C GLU A 473 5.48 -8.91 9.24
N HIS A 474 5.31 -8.10 8.20
CA HIS A 474 5.69 -8.46 6.83
C HIS A 474 7.19 -8.77 6.74
N GLU A 475 8.05 -7.96 7.33
CA GLU A 475 9.49 -8.19 7.38
C GLU A 475 9.86 -9.47 8.16
N ILE A 476 9.23 -9.71 9.30
CA ILE A 476 9.43 -10.93 10.10
C ILE A 476 8.95 -12.16 9.32
N SER A 477 7.77 -12.10 8.71
CA SER A 477 7.20 -13.18 7.91
C SER A 477 8.08 -13.51 6.69
N ARG A 478 8.55 -12.48 5.97
CA ARG A 478 9.51 -12.62 4.87
C ARG A 478 10.76 -13.37 5.30
N ARG A 479 11.32 -13.02 6.47
CA ARG A 479 12.50 -13.70 7.02
C ARG A 479 12.21 -15.12 7.47
N ALA A 480 11.03 -15.36 8.04
CA ALA A 480 10.59 -16.71 8.40
C ALA A 480 10.46 -17.61 7.16
N ILE A 481 9.90 -17.09 6.06
CA ILE A 481 9.84 -17.78 4.78
C ILE A 481 11.24 -18.14 4.28
N ILE A 482 12.16 -17.18 4.26
CA ILE A 482 13.55 -17.40 3.85
C ILE A 482 14.21 -18.46 4.75
N ALA A 483 13.99 -18.39 6.06
CA ALA A 483 14.54 -19.37 7.00
C ALA A 483 13.97 -20.79 6.78
N ASN A 484 12.65 -20.91 6.54
CA ASN A 484 11.97 -22.18 6.26
C ASN A 484 12.45 -22.80 4.94
N LEU A 485 12.58 -21.99 3.87
CA LEU A 485 13.10 -22.44 2.58
C LEU A 485 14.54 -22.95 2.71
N ARG A 486 15.38 -22.23 3.47
CA ARG A 486 16.76 -22.69 3.81
C ARG A 486 16.76 -24.01 4.56
N GLU A 487 15.92 -24.14 5.58
CA GLU A 487 15.83 -25.38 6.35
C GLU A 487 15.35 -26.56 5.49
N GLY A 488 14.41 -26.31 4.56
CA GLY A 488 13.98 -27.28 3.54
C GLY A 488 15.17 -27.77 2.70
N ILE A 489 15.98 -26.83 2.19
CA ILE A 489 17.16 -27.12 1.39
C ILE A 489 18.20 -27.92 2.21
N ILE A 490 18.44 -27.55 3.46
CA ILE A 490 19.38 -28.26 4.33
C ILE A 490 18.92 -29.70 4.57
N ARG A 491 17.61 -29.92 4.79
CA ARG A 491 17.02 -31.26 4.97
C ARG A 491 17.17 -32.12 3.71
N GLU A 492 16.93 -31.56 2.53
CA GLU A 492 17.12 -32.27 1.25
C GLU A 492 18.60 -32.60 1.02
N PHE A 493 19.49 -31.65 1.33
CA PHE A 493 20.92 -31.88 1.23
C PHE A 493 21.41 -33.02 2.16
N ASP A 494 20.89 -33.06 3.38
CA ASP A 494 21.19 -34.18 4.32
C ASP A 494 20.58 -35.51 3.86
N SER A 495 19.44 -35.49 3.20
CA SER A 495 18.88 -36.68 2.53
C SER A 495 19.74 -37.14 1.36
N TYR A 496 20.17 -36.20 0.53
CA TYR A 496 21.12 -36.44 -0.58
C TYR A 496 22.43 -37.01 -0.05
N ARG A 497 23.00 -36.45 1.02
CA ARG A 497 24.21 -36.93 1.68
C ARG A 497 24.06 -38.38 2.19
N ARG A 498 22.93 -38.72 2.80
CA ARG A 498 22.65 -40.10 3.24
C ARG A 498 22.54 -41.08 2.08
N GLN A 499 21.91 -40.68 0.96
CA GLN A 499 21.87 -41.52 -0.24
C GLN A 499 23.25 -41.64 -0.89
N MET A 500 24.06 -40.58 -0.89
CA MET A 500 25.44 -40.63 -1.35
C MET A 500 26.34 -41.52 -0.47
N SER A 501 26.10 -41.53 0.87
CA SER A 501 26.79 -42.46 1.77
C SER A 501 26.39 -43.91 1.44
N GLY A 502 25.10 -44.18 1.24
CA GLY A 502 24.68 -45.54 0.78
C GLY A 502 25.24 -45.93 -0.61
N LEU A 503 25.47 -44.91 -1.46
CA LEU A 503 26.14 -45.10 -2.72
C LEU A 503 27.63 -45.45 -2.54
N SER A 504 28.31 -44.82 -1.55
CA SER A 504 29.69 -45.12 -1.16
C SER A 504 29.86 -46.58 -0.74
N ASP A 505 28.91 -47.08 0.09
CA ASP A 505 28.91 -48.49 0.54
C ASP A 505 28.73 -49.47 -0.64
N VAL A 506 27.84 -49.13 -1.58
CA VAL A 506 27.67 -49.93 -2.83
C VAL A 506 28.92 -49.88 -3.72
N MET A 507 29.57 -48.70 -3.80
CA MET A 507 30.80 -48.52 -4.58
C MET A 507 31.99 -49.25 -3.95
N GLU A 508 32.07 -49.29 -2.61
CA GLU A 508 33.08 -50.11 -1.93
C GLU A 508 32.88 -51.60 -2.26
N HIS A 509 31.65 -52.09 -2.30
CA HIS A 509 31.33 -53.46 -2.71
C HIS A 509 31.69 -53.77 -4.16
N VAL A 510 31.41 -52.79 -5.04
CA VAL A 510 31.76 -52.89 -6.46
C VAL A 510 33.29 -52.85 -6.62
N THR A 511 33.99 -51.99 -5.85
CA THR A 511 35.47 -51.88 -5.89
C THR A 511 36.13 -53.17 -5.45
N LYS A 512 35.62 -53.83 -4.41
CA LYS A 512 36.08 -55.15 -3.93
C LYS A 512 35.89 -56.27 -4.97
N SER A 513 34.95 -56.04 -5.92
CA SER A 513 34.60 -57.07 -6.92
C SER A 513 35.31 -56.91 -8.26
N VAL A 514 36.03 -55.83 -8.51
CA VAL A 514 36.54 -55.48 -9.85
C VAL A 514 38.01 -55.08 -9.85
N GLU A 515 38.90 -56.01 -9.35
CA GLU A 515 40.37 -55.79 -9.37
C GLU A 515 40.98 -55.72 -10.76
N SER A 516 40.23 -56.08 -11.79
CA SER A 516 40.72 -56.07 -13.18
C SER A 516 40.18 -54.90 -14.03
N VAL A 517 39.43 -53.93 -13.46
CA VAL A 517 38.81 -52.85 -14.26
C VAL A 517 39.34 -51.47 -13.83
N SER A 518 40.62 -51.23 -14.17
CA SER A 518 41.28 -49.92 -13.92
C SER A 518 40.54 -48.73 -14.60
N GLY A 519 39.66 -49.00 -15.56
CA GLY A 519 38.84 -47.98 -16.21
C GLY A 519 37.67 -47.42 -15.36
N LEU A 520 37.11 -48.26 -14.47
CA LEU A 520 35.99 -47.81 -13.60
C LEU A 520 36.48 -46.91 -12.45
N VAL A 521 37.73 -47.09 -12.03
CA VAL A 521 38.33 -46.25 -10.98
C VAL A 521 38.62 -44.84 -11.48
N SER A 522 38.92 -44.67 -12.77
CA SER A 522 39.03 -43.33 -13.38
C SER A 522 37.68 -42.62 -13.37
N GLN A 523 36.59 -43.34 -13.68
CA GLN A 523 35.23 -42.74 -13.60
C GLN A 523 34.78 -42.37 -12.16
N MET A 524 35.32 -43.07 -11.15
CA MET A 524 35.08 -42.73 -9.75
C MET A 524 35.79 -41.43 -9.33
N SER A 525 37.01 -41.21 -9.83
CA SER A 525 37.76 -39.98 -9.57
C SER A 525 37.04 -38.76 -10.19
N ASP A 526 36.44 -38.94 -11.37
CA ASP A 526 35.68 -37.87 -12.03
C ASP A 526 34.38 -37.51 -11.24
N GLY A 527 33.67 -38.53 -10.68
CA GLY A 527 32.46 -38.28 -9.88
C GLY A 527 32.71 -37.57 -8.56
N ILE A 528 33.92 -37.68 -7.99
CA ILE A 528 34.33 -36.95 -6.78
C ILE A 528 34.65 -35.48 -7.12
N GLY A 529 35.26 -35.26 -8.33
CA GLY A 529 35.46 -33.90 -8.84
C GLY A 529 34.16 -33.11 -8.97
N ASP A 530 33.13 -33.79 -9.48
CA ASP A 530 31.77 -33.18 -9.62
C ASP A 530 31.17 -32.79 -8.27
N GLN A 531 31.43 -33.53 -7.20
CA GLN A 531 30.97 -33.22 -5.87
C GLN A 531 31.68 -31.98 -5.26
N GLY A 532 33.01 -31.88 -5.49
CA GLY A 532 33.78 -30.69 -5.10
C GLY A 532 33.30 -29.43 -5.83
N ASP A 533 32.98 -29.57 -7.14
CA ASP A 533 32.46 -28.47 -7.92
C ASP A 533 31.02 -28.07 -7.51
N MET A 534 30.19 -29.06 -7.09
CA MET A 534 28.86 -28.82 -6.54
C MET A 534 28.91 -28.14 -5.18
N THR A 535 29.91 -28.48 -4.36
CA THR A 535 30.16 -27.81 -3.07
C THR A 535 30.60 -26.36 -3.29
N LYS A 536 31.49 -26.09 -4.26
CA LYS A 536 31.89 -24.73 -4.65
C LYS A 536 30.68 -23.92 -5.21
N GLU A 537 29.78 -24.55 -5.94
CA GLU A 537 28.57 -23.90 -6.44
C GLU A 537 27.62 -23.52 -5.27
N LEU A 538 27.48 -24.39 -4.27
CA LEU A 538 26.71 -24.09 -3.05
C LEU A 538 27.28 -22.92 -2.26
N LEU A 539 28.62 -22.84 -2.13
CA LEU A 539 29.31 -21.70 -1.51
C LEU A 539 29.12 -20.41 -2.29
N ALA A 540 29.24 -20.49 -3.64
CA ALA A 540 28.98 -19.36 -4.49
C ALA A 540 27.54 -18.82 -4.33
N ARG A 541 26.59 -19.70 -4.05
CA ARG A 541 25.19 -19.31 -3.76
C ARG A 541 25.00 -18.71 -2.37
N ASN A 542 25.67 -19.24 -1.36
CA ASN A 542 25.70 -18.64 -0.01
C ASN A 542 26.34 -17.23 -0.05
N ALA A 543 27.40 -17.05 -0.84
CA ALA A 543 28.03 -15.75 -1.05
C ALA A 543 27.10 -14.73 -1.73
N LEU A 544 26.06 -15.17 -2.44
CA LEU A 544 25.04 -14.29 -3.03
C LEU A 544 23.99 -13.81 -2.00
N ILE A 545 23.90 -14.47 -0.85
CA ILE A 545 22.97 -14.07 0.23
C ILE A 545 23.57 -12.94 1.06
N THR A 546 24.89 -13.01 1.37
CA THR A 546 25.60 -12.00 2.17
C THR A 546 25.39 -10.56 1.65
N PRO A 547 25.60 -10.25 0.35
CA PRO A 547 25.38 -8.87 -0.12
C PRO A 547 23.90 -8.44 -0.07
N LYS A 548 22.97 -9.39 0.00
CA LYS A 548 21.55 -9.07 0.17
C LYS A 548 21.21 -8.72 1.62
N LEU A 549 21.89 -9.35 2.58
CA LEU A 549 21.80 -8.99 4.00
C LEU A 549 22.46 -7.64 4.28
N GLU A 550 23.60 -7.37 3.64
CA GLU A 550 24.23 -6.04 3.70
C GLU A 550 23.30 -4.97 3.13
N HIS A 551 22.69 -5.25 1.97
CA HIS A 551 21.72 -4.36 1.34
C HIS A 551 20.46 -4.17 2.21
N LEU A 552 19.98 -5.22 2.87
CA LEU A 552 18.85 -5.14 3.80
C LEU A 552 19.21 -4.28 5.02
N THR A 553 20.42 -4.46 5.56
CA THR A 553 20.95 -3.62 6.65
C THR A 553 21.04 -2.15 6.24
N GLU A 554 21.54 -1.90 5.02
CA GLU A 554 21.62 -0.53 4.48
C GLU A 554 20.23 0.08 4.26
N SER A 555 19.30 -0.73 3.76
CA SER A 555 17.90 -0.32 3.57
C SER A 555 17.21 0.01 4.88
N THR A 556 17.49 -0.77 5.93
CA THR A 556 16.96 -0.51 7.29
C THR A 556 17.52 0.80 7.87
N LYS A 557 18.81 1.06 7.69
CA LYS A 557 19.43 2.36 8.07
C LYS A 557 18.80 3.54 7.31
N LYS A 558 18.40 3.31 6.06
CA LYS A 558 17.71 4.32 5.24
C LYS A 558 16.29 4.60 5.73
N ILE A 559 15.58 3.57 6.20
CA ILE A 559 14.29 3.75 6.88
C ILE A 559 14.45 4.60 8.15
N GLU A 560 15.49 4.33 8.96
CA GLU A 560 15.80 5.10 10.16
C GLU A 560 15.98 6.62 9.88
N GLN A 561 16.58 6.99 8.76
CA GLN A 561 16.74 8.38 8.34
C GLN A 561 15.41 9.02 7.89
N VAL A 562 14.54 8.26 7.21
CA VAL A 562 13.19 8.73 6.82
C VAL A 562 12.30 8.95 8.05
N MET A 563 12.43 8.10 9.08
CA MET A 563 11.78 8.29 10.39
C MET A 563 12.12 9.66 11.00
N HIS A 564 13.40 10.03 10.97
CA HIS A 564 13.85 11.32 11.50
C HIS A 564 13.24 12.51 10.72
N MET A 565 13.17 12.40 9.39
CA MET A 565 12.61 13.44 8.52
C MET A 565 11.11 13.67 8.77
N ILE A 566 10.31 12.59 8.94
CA ILE A 566 8.87 12.72 9.22
C ILE A 566 8.65 13.33 10.62
N THR A 567 9.59 13.08 11.55
CA THR A 567 9.57 13.74 12.87
C THR A 567 9.75 15.27 12.72
N GLU A 568 10.65 15.71 11.83
CA GLU A 568 10.85 17.15 11.56
C GLU A 568 9.65 17.79 10.84
N ILE A 569 9.07 17.12 9.85
CA ILE A 569 7.87 17.60 9.15
C ILE A 569 6.67 17.69 10.09
N SER A 570 6.46 16.71 10.98
CA SER A 570 5.39 16.75 11.97
C SER A 570 5.55 17.94 12.93
N ALA A 571 6.80 18.25 13.30
CA ALA A 571 7.07 19.45 14.10
C ALA A 571 6.75 20.75 13.33
N GLN A 572 7.06 20.80 12.02
CA GLN A 572 6.72 21.94 11.18
C GLN A 572 5.21 22.08 10.96
N ILE A 573 4.50 20.97 10.72
CA ILE A 573 3.03 20.96 10.63
C ILE A 573 2.40 21.43 11.96
N ASN A 574 2.97 20.99 13.10
CA ASN A 574 2.53 21.44 14.43
C ASN A 574 2.71 22.96 14.60
N LEU A 575 3.84 23.53 14.12
CA LEU A 575 4.09 24.97 14.11
C LEU A 575 3.16 25.72 13.14
N LEU A 576 2.90 25.19 11.95
CA LEU A 576 1.98 25.80 10.99
C LEU A 576 0.53 25.77 11.48
N ALA A 577 0.12 24.67 12.09
CA ALA A 577 -1.19 24.56 12.72
C ALA A 577 -1.31 25.49 13.92
N LEU A 578 -0.24 25.67 14.71
CA LEU A 578 -0.19 26.66 15.79
C LEU A 578 -0.36 28.08 15.25
N ASN A 579 0.38 28.40 14.20
CA ASN A 579 0.29 29.71 13.55
C ASN A 579 -1.11 29.93 12.95
N ALA A 580 -1.67 28.92 12.29
CA ALA A 580 -3.03 28.98 11.76
C ALA A 580 -4.08 29.12 12.86
N ALA A 581 -3.91 28.45 14.00
CA ALA A 581 -4.81 28.58 15.16
C ALA A 581 -4.69 29.98 15.78
N ILE A 582 -3.46 30.52 15.85
CA ILE A 582 -3.23 31.90 16.34
C ILE A 582 -3.93 32.90 15.40
N GLU A 583 -3.78 32.75 14.09
CA GLU A 583 -4.37 33.68 13.13
C GLU A 583 -5.89 33.47 13.02
N ALA A 584 -6.38 32.22 13.18
CA ALA A 584 -7.79 31.94 13.31
C ALA A 584 -8.41 32.58 14.58
N ALA A 585 -7.70 32.53 15.70
CA ALA A 585 -8.09 33.19 16.93
C ALA A 585 -8.10 34.73 16.80
N ARG A 586 -7.12 35.26 16.02
CA ARG A 586 -6.98 36.68 15.71
C ARG A 586 -8.09 37.20 14.80
N ALA A 587 -8.66 36.35 13.95
CA ALA A 587 -9.80 36.64 13.08
C ALA A 587 -11.18 36.55 13.82
N GLY A 588 -11.20 36.18 15.09
CA GLY A 588 -12.40 36.18 15.93
C GLY A 588 -13.47 35.19 15.44
N GLU A 589 -14.71 35.55 15.49
CA GLU A 589 -15.87 34.72 15.08
C GLU A 589 -15.77 34.24 13.60
N MET A 590 -15.14 35.02 12.72
CA MET A 590 -14.94 34.64 11.33
C MET A 590 -13.85 33.54 11.17
N GLY A 591 -12.97 33.38 12.16
CA GLY A 591 -11.91 32.36 12.16
C GLY A 591 -12.30 31.03 12.78
N ARG A 592 -13.49 30.88 13.34
CA ARG A 592 -13.87 29.74 14.20
C ARG A 592 -13.81 28.35 13.51
N GLY A 593 -14.18 28.28 12.22
CA GLY A 593 -14.04 27.04 11.45
C GLY A 593 -12.58 26.69 11.14
N PHE A 594 -11.77 27.71 10.90
CA PHE A 594 -10.33 27.56 10.70
C PHE A 594 -9.61 27.17 12.00
N ALA A 595 -10.03 27.71 13.15
CA ALA A 595 -9.48 27.33 14.45
C ALA A 595 -9.69 25.85 14.77
N VAL A 596 -10.85 25.27 14.40
CA VAL A 596 -11.14 23.85 14.58
C VAL A 596 -10.24 22.98 13.68
N VAL A 597 -10.09 23.34 12.40
CA VAL A 597 -9.21 22.61 11.48
C VAL A 597 -7.76 22.69 11.93
N ALA A 598 -7.28 23.86 12.34
CA ALA A 598 -5.93 24.03 12.88
C ALA A 598 -5.72 23.22 14.17
N GLY A 599 -6.75 23.15 15.04
CA GLY A 599 -6.76 22.31 16.23
C GLY A 599 -6.63 20.82 15.90
N GLU A 600 -7.36 20.37 14.89
CA GLU A 600 -7.33 18.97 14.46
C GLU A 600 -5.99 18.60 13.77
N VAL A 601 -5.43 19.52 12.97
CA VAL A 601 -4.08 19.35 12.38
C VAL A 601 -3.01 19.26 13.46
N ARG A 602 -3.12 20.06 14.53
CA ARG A 602 -2.19 20.03 15.66
C ARG A 602 -2.24 18.68 16.37
N LYS A 603 -3.44 18.21 16.70
CA LYS A 603 -3.67 16.91 17.35
C LYS A 603 -3.14 15.75 16.50
N LEU A 604 -3.32 15.85 15.17
CA LEU A 604 -2.79 14.88 14.22
C LEU A 604 -1.26 14.83 14.25
N SER A 605 -0.58 15.97 14.33
CA SER A 605 0.88 16.04 14.42
C SER A 605 1.43 15.43 15.71
N GLU A 606 0.75 15.69 16.84
CA GLU A 606 1.11 15.16 18.16
C GLU A 606 0.97 13.63 18.19
N ASN A 607 -0.13 13.13 17.62
CA ASN A 607 -0.41 11.71 17.49
C ASN A 607 0.56 10.99 16.53
N THR A 608 1.07 11.65 15.50
CA THR A 608 2.08 11.10 14.61
C THR A 608 3.41 10.88 15.34
N ARG A 609 3.79 11.81 16.21
CA ARG A 609 5.04 11.70 16.97
C ARG A 609 5.08 10.51 17.93
N GLU A 610 4.00 10.26 18.70
CA GLU A 610 3.92 9.12 19.60
C GLU A 610 4.05 7.78 18.88
N ARG A 611 3.61 7.74 17.62
CA ARG A 611 3.66 6.50 16.81
C ARG A 611 5.02 6.23 16.21
N LEU A 612 5.81 7.26 15.99
CA LEU A 612 7.15 7.10 15.45
C LEU A 612 8.13 6.54 16.49
N GLU A 613 7.89 6.82 17.78
CA GLU A 613 8.66 6.23 18.89
C GLU A 613 8.55 4.69 18.92
N ALA A 614 7.37 4.12 18.60
CA ALA A 614 7.17 2.68 18.55
C ALA A 614 7.81 2.00 17.31
N SER A 615 8.05 2.75 16.23
CA SER A 615 8.67 2.19 15.02
C SER A 615 10.19 2.05 15.14
N ASP A 616 10.84 2.81 16.01
CA ASP A 616 12.27 2.71 16.25
C ASP A 616 12.64 1.37 16.91
N GLU A 617 11.78 0.88 17.83
CA GLU A 617 11.95 -0.44 18.44
C GLU A 617 11.87 -1.56 17.40
N ALA A 618 10.92 -1.44 16.48
CA ALA A 618 10.73 -2.37 15.38
C ALA A 618 11.94 -2.48 14.43
N ILE A 619 12.60 -1.36 14.17
CA ILE A 619 13.83 -1.33 13.34
C ILE A 619 15.00 -2.00 14.07
N ARG A 620 15.10 -1.84 15.38
CA ARG A 620 16.15 -2.51 16.18
C ARG A 620 15.97 -4.02 16.19
N GLU A 621 14.73 -4.49 16.30
CA GLU A 621 14.41 -5.92 16.22
C GLU A 621 14.77 -6.48 14.83
N LEU A 622 14.46 -5.74 13.76
CA LEU A 622 14.84 -6.07 12.40
C LEU A 622 16.37 -6.20 12.22
N LEU A 623 17.14 -5.28 12.80
CA LEU A 623 18.60 -5.34 12.74
C LEU A 623 19.16 -6.53 13.53
N HIS A 624 18.49 -6.92 14.62
CA HIS A 624 18.85 -8.11 15.39
C HIS A 624 18.66 -9.37 14.54
N ASP A 625 17.52 -9.54 13.87
CA ASP A 625 17.22 -10.70 13.01
C ASP A 625 18.18 -10.82 11.83
N VAL A 626 18.56 -9.67 11.20
CA VAL A 626 19.60 -9.65 10.15
C VAL A 626 20.93 -10.18 10.69
N ASN A 627 21.28 -9.79 11.90
CA ASN A 627 22.53 -10.22 12.53
C ASN A 627 22.51 -11.73 12.87
N GLU A 628 21.35 -12.28 13.28
CA GLU A 628 21.19 -13.73 13.47
C GLU A 628 21.37 -14.53 12.16
N ILE A 629 20.78 -14.03 11.05
CA ILE A 629 20.94 -14.66 9.74
C ILE A 629 22.41 -14.62 9.29
N ASP A 630 23.11 -13.51 9.53
CA ASP A 630 24.54 -13.36 9.21
C ASP A 630 25.42 -14.35 10.02
N GLN A 631 25.09 -14.55 11.31
CA GLN A 631 25.75 -15.57 12.13
C GLN A 631 25.50 -17.00 11.62
N MET A 632 24.28 -17.30 11.13
CA MET A 632 23.99 -18.61 10.54
C MET A 632 24.74 -18.85 9.22
N LEU A 633 24.97 -17.79 8.43
CA LEU A 633 25.81 -17.86 7.22
C LEU A 633 27.28 -18.10 7.56
N ALA A 634 27.79 -17.46 8.60
CA ALA A 634 29.15 -17.68 9.09
C ALA A 634 29.36 -19.13 9.58
N GLN A 635 28.37 -19.72 10.26
CA GLN A 635 28.40 -21.13 10.68
C GLN A 635 28.42 -22.09 9.50
N ASN A 636 27.74 -21.75 8.37
CA ASN A 636 27.81 -22.55 7.16
C ASN A 636 29.22 -22.52 6.49
N GLN A 637 29.97 -21.42 6.64
CA GLN A 637 31.36 -21.34 6.18
C GLN A 637 32.30 -22.22 7.01
N GLU A 638 32.03 -22.40 8.32
CA GLU A 638 32.79 -23.34 9.15
C GLU A 638 32.56 -24.81 8.71
N PHE A 639 31.37 -25.10 8.19
CA PHE A 639 31.07 -26.43 7.66
C PHE A 639 31.89 -26.77 6.42
N ASP A 640 32.25 -25.78 5.59
CA ASP A 640 33.04 -25.94 4.39
C ASP A 640 34.46 -26.45 4.63
N THR A 641 35.13 -25.90 5.67
CA THR A 641 36.45 -26.36 6.05
C THR A 641 36.47 -27.86 6.43
N LYS A 642 35.35 -28.34 6.99
CA LYS A 642 35.17 -29.76 7.33
C LYS A 642 34.92 -30.65 6.13
N VAL A 643 34.37 -30.11 5.04
CA VAL A 643 34.15 -30.83 3.77
C VAL A 643 35.47 -30.98 3.01
N GLU A 644 36.33 -29.94 2.98
CA GLU A 644 37.67 -30.02 2.39
C GLU A 644 38.58 -31.05 3.14
N ASP A 645 38.54 -31.07 4.47
CA ASP A 645 39.26 -32.05 5.28
C ASP A 645 38.75 -33.48 5.03
N PHE A 646 37.44 -33.62 4.84
CA PHE A 646 36.81 -34.89 4.49
C PHE A 646 37.20 -35.37 3.08
N GLU A 647 37.29 -34.46 2.10
CA GLU A 647 37.73 -34.82 0.73
C GLU A 647 39.17 -35.35 0.71
N GLN A 648 40.07 -34.74 1.47
CA GLN A 648 41.47 -35.22 1.55
C GLN A 648 41.58 -36.60 2.23
N GLY A 649 40.76 -36.88 3.26
CA GLY A 649 40.69 -38.18 3.89
C GLY A 649 40.17 -39.30 3.00
N PHE A 650 39.25 -38.90 2.08
CA PHE A 650 38.56 -39.84 1.17
C PHE A 650 39.46 -40.33 0.00
N ASP A 651 40.38 -39.45 -0.48
CA ASP A 651 41.36 -39.82 -1.50
C ASP A 651 42.29 -40.97 -1.09
N GLY A 652 42.60 -41.01 0.24
CA GLY A 652 43.34 -42.14 0.85
C GLY A 652 42.57 -43.47 0.78
N HIS A 653 41.23 -43.40 0.97
CA HIS A 653 40.38 -44.60 0.93
C HIS A 653 40.12 -45.11 -0.47
N LEU A 654 40.12 -44.23 -1.53
CA LEU A 654 40.00 -44.66 -2.93
C LEU A 654 41.15 -45.56 -3.40
N THR A 655 42.32 -45.37 -2.83
CA THR A 655 43.48 -46.21 -3.11
C THR A 655 43.32 -47.63 -2.56
N ASP A 656 42.71 -47.76 -1.38
CA ASP A 656 42.37 -49.04 -0.75
C ASP A 656 41.21 -49.76 -1.44
N MET A 657 40.29 -48.98 -2.04
CA MET A 657 39.14 -49.51 -2.81
C MET A 657 39.54 -50.15 -4.14
N LYS A 658 40.64 -49.77 -4.75
CA LYS A 658 41.18 -50.39 -5.99
C LYS A 658 41.35 -51.91 -5.87
N ALA A 659 41.54 -52.44 -4.70
CA ALA A 659 41.77 -53.85 -4.44
C ALA A 659 40.52 -54.75 -4.39
N SER A 660 39.33 -54.20 -4.47
CA SER A 660 38.14 -54.95 -4.07
C SER A 660 37.04 -55.15 -5.16
N LEU A 661 37.29 -54.75 -6.38
CA LEU A 661 36.27 -54.61 -7.45
C LEU A 661 35.87 -55.87 -8.24
N LEU A 662 36.37 -57.08 -7.89
CA LEU A 662 36.31 -58.28 -8.80
C LEU A 662 35.07 -59.19 -8.67
N SER A 663 34.16 -58.97 -7.78
CA SER A 663 33.13 -60.01 -7.56
C SER A 663 31.66 -59.65 -7.84
N GLY A 664 31.34 -58.61 -8.62
CA GLY A 664 29.94 -58.24 -8.59
C GLY A 664 29.23 -57.59 -9.78
N VAL A 665 29.06 -58.26 -10.89
CA VAL A 665 28.14 -57.79 -11.97
C VAL A 665 26.71 -57.48 -11.45
N GLY A 666 26.23 -58.25 -10.47
CA GLY A 666 24.96 -58.02 -9.82
C GLY A 666 24.93 -56.77 -8.93
N ALA A 667 26.09 -56.37 -8.33
CA ALA A 667 26.24 -55.13 -7.56
C ALA A 667 26.27 -53.89 -8.48
N ILE A 668 26.79 -54.03 -9.71
CA ILE A 668 26.86 -52.96 -10.71
C ILE A 668 25.45 -52.53 -11.15
N GLN A 669 24.54 -53.49 -11.39
CA GLN A 669 23.15 -53.16 -11.76
C GLN A 669 22.38 -52.43 -10.61
N LYS A 670 22.63 -52.86 -9.38
CA LYS A 670 22.04 -52.18 -8.19
C LYS A 670 22.61 -50.78 -7.98
N SER A 671 23.91 -50.60 -8.29
CA SER A 671 24.59 -49.30 -8.27
C SER A 671 24.02 -48.33 -9.31
N SER A 672 23.76 -48.82 -10.52
CA SER A 672 23.20 -48.02 -11.62
C SER A 672 21.84 -47.44 -11.23
N GLY A 673 20.93 -48.25 -10.65
CA GLY A 673 19.63 -47.77 -10.19
C GLY A 673 19.70 -46.76 -9.02
N SER A 674 20.76 -46.84 -8.16
CA SER A 674 20.99 -45.86 -7.12
C SER A 674 21.57 -44.54 -7.63
N LEU A 675 22.41 -44.59 -8.68
CA LEU A 675 22.95 -43.43 -9.38
C LEU A 675 21.84 -42.64 -10.10
N GLU A 676 20.89 -43.33 -10.76
CA GLU A 676 19.74 -42.69 -11.39
C GLU A 676 18.86 -41.93 -10.34
N LYS A 677 18.62 -42.56 -9.18
CA LYS A 677 17.89 -41.90 -8.09
C LYS A 677 18.63 -40.69 -7.54
N ALA A 678 19.95 -40.77 -7.37
CA ALA A 678 20.76 -39.65 -6.88
C ALA A 678 20.81 -38.49 -7.91
N ALA A 679 20.86 -38.79 -9.19
CA ALA A 679 20.79 -37.81 -10.28
C ALA A 679 19.41 -37.11 -10.33
N ALA A 680 18.31 -37.86 -10.13
CA ALA A 680 16.97 -37.30 -10.05
C ALA A 680 16.81 -36.35 -8.82
N LEU A 681 17.38 -36.75 -7.68
CA LEU A 681 17.37 -35.93 -6.46
C LEU A 681 18.23 -34.66 -6.64
N GLY A 682 19.38 -34.78 -7.30
CA GLY A 682 20.25 -33.64 -7.64
C GLY A 682 19.55 -32.63 -8.58
N SER A 683 18.79 -33.13 -9.55
CA SER A 683 17.96 -32.29 -10.42
C SER A 683 16.84 -31.58 -9.66
N SER A 684 16.18 -32.28 -8.73
CA SER A 684 15.15 -31.67 -7.84
C SER A 684 15.73 -30.57 -6.95
N LEU A 685 16.92 -30.80 -6.40
CA LEU A 685 17.61 -29.82 -5.55
C LEU A 685 18.02 -28.57 -6.37
N SER A 686 18.54 -28.76 -7.57
CA SER A 686 18.88 -27.63 -8.47
C SER A 686 17.65 -26.77 -8.76
N LYS A 687 16.51 -27.41 -9.08
CA LYS A 687 15.26 -26.71 -9.35
C LYS A 687 14.77 -25.90 -8.13
N ARG A 688 14.84 -26.46 -6.91
CA ARG A 688 14.45 -25.74 -5.69
C ARG A 688 15.40 -24.61 -5.30
N LEU A 689 16.68 -24.75 -5.65
CA LEU A 689 17.64 -23.64 -5.48
C LEU A 689 17.36 -22.50 -6.46
N GLU A 690 16.95 -22.81 -7.70
CA GLU A 690 16.49 -21.81 -8.67
C GLU A 690 15.18 -21.12 -8.20
N GLU A 691 14.23 -21.89 -7.67
CA GLU A 691 13.00 -21.37 -7.06
C GLU A 691 13.31 -20.43 -5.86
N LEU A 692 14.25 -20.82 -5.00
CA LEU A 692 14.72 -19.97 -3.89
C LEU A 692 15.36 -18.68 -4.39
N ASP A 693 16.22 -18.75 -5.40
CA ASP A 693 16.88 -17.57 -5.98
C ASP A 693 15.86 -16.63 -6.64
N ALA A 694 14.84 -17.18 -7.30
CA ALA A 694 13.72 -16.41 -7.83
C ALA A 694 12.90 -15.71 -6.72
N VAL A 695 12.58 -16.44 -5.62
CA VAL A 695 11.89 -15.87 -4.45
C VAL A 695 12.73 -14.78 -3.79
N ILE A 696 14.02 -15.01 -3.61
CA ILE A 696 14.94 -14.01 -3.03
C ILE A 696 15.01 -12.75 -3.92
N ARG A 697 14.98 -12.88 -5.25
CA ARG A 697 14.94 -11.74 -6.19
C ARG A 697 13.59 -11.01 -6.15
N SER A 698 12.48 -11.73 -5.97
CA SER A 698 11.14 -11.12 -5.84
C SER A 698 10.93 -10.41 -4.51
N ILE A 699 11.74 -10.74 -3.51
CA ILE A 699 11.74 -10.15 -2.17
C ILE A 699 12.64 -8.88 -2.11
N ARG A 700 13.42 -8.61 -3.18
CA ARG A 700 14.13 -7.34 -3.38
C ARG A 700 13.18 -6.22 -3.75
#